data_572ccfc2901fe009e0b8db06859b8560
#
_entry.id   572ccfc2901fe009e0b8db06859b8560
#
_cell.length_a   1.000
_cell.length_b   1.000
_cell.length_c   1.000
_cell.angle_alpha   90.00
_cell.angle_beta   90.00
_cell.angle_gamma   90.00
#
_symmetry.space_group_name_H-M   'P 1'
#
loop_
_entity.id
_entity.type
_entity.pdbx_description
1 polymer ?
#
loop_
_entity_poly.entity_id
_entity_poly.type
_entity_poly.pdbx_seq_one_letter_code
_entity_poly.pdbx_strand_id
1 'polypeptide(L)'
;MRQISLLVIFLLLASCTFLYAQELPVVNSIEIKGLKRIEEGAVKVKLSQKIGEPISQEKTNEDIKTIFKMGYFDDVKVEIEAFEGGVKLFYIIKEKPTVVRVEFQGNKELDDAKLKEKLTITPGSIADTVLIQDNAGIIGKIYEEEGYWLSNIVPVVKKISDDEVSITYQIDEGTKVKIRNILFEGNKNISSKKIKKVMETKEWWLFSFVASSGYYKKDQMAGDTERIKNLYFDNGYLKVIIAEPEITVDKSKKGMTISIRISEGDQYKISSINFTGNKAYDNETIKKRIKLVPNVVFRKSLLERDMRSISDLYSENGYALVSVIPDLSPDETNKTVAVTLNIDEGDKYRIGRIEISGNIKTRDKVIRREIRLAEGDTFDSSKLKRSYERINNLQFFDTVDMVPKPKYEDKTVDLDVKVKEKPTGFLSVGGGYSSVDGLIATADLTQGNLFGKGQYIKVKGELGGKSSFYELSFKDPYFLDTSYALSTGIYRTTREYIEYDKRANGFFMGLGKSLSEYWKADVSYNFEKATIDNIDASASPIIKDQEGTNTTSSITPTIVRDSRDNYIDPSKGSRNLATFTFAGLGGSNAFVKGLLDSAWYFPLGETAFMLRGRIGYAKGIFDKKLPLYERFYVGGLDTVRGLGFGDGGPKDPATGDAIGGTTELIFNAEYIFPIYPEMKLKGVAFFDAGKAYEDFQKFGSLRYTTGLGFRWLSPMGPIRLEWGYNIKKEADESSSKFEFAFGTFF
;
A
#
# COMPACT_ATOMS: atom_id res chain seq x y z
N MET A 1 -79.43 42.81 48.88
CA MET A 1 -78.33 42.60 47.85
C MET A 1 -77.45 41.29 48.06
N ARG A 2 -77.84 40.42 48.98
CA ARG A 2 -77.07 39.18 49.22
C ARG A 2 -77.68 37.87 48.58
N GLN A 3 -78.89 37.94 48.04
CA GLN A 3 -79.60 36.82 47.42
C GLN A 3 -79.52 36.80 45.88
N ILE A 4 -79.14 37.90 45.25
CA ILE A 4 -78.98 37.96 43.77
C ILE A 4 -77.60 37.49 43.34
N SER A 5 -76.57 37.63 44.19
CA SER A 5 -75.24 37.17 43.92
C SER A 5 -75.08 35.66 43.90
N LEU A 6 -75.90 34.92 44.66
CA LEU A 6 -75.86 33.46 44.70
C LEU A 6 -76.53 32.76 43.50
N LEU A 7 -77.54 33.44 42.89
CA LEU A 7 -78.22 32.91 41.70
C LEU A 7 -77.41 33.09 40.42
N VAL A 8 -76.55 34.14 40.35
CA VAL A 8 -75.65 34.39 39.20
C VAL A 8 -74.46 33.45 39.24
N ILE A 9 -73.99 33.10 40.44
CA ILE A 9 -72.84 32.09 40.58
C ILE A 9 -73.34 30.66 40.29
N PHE A 10 -74.60 30.35 40.57
CA PHE A 10 -75.18 29.04 40.24
C PHE A 10 -75.49 28.87 38.76
N LEU A 11 -75.88 29.97 38.07
CA LEU A 11 -76.09 29.99 36.62
C LEU A 11 -74.71 29.96 35.81
N LEU A 12 -73.68 30.52 36.39
CA LEU A 12 -72.32 30.43 35.80
C LEU A 12 -71.59 29.05 36.01
N LEU A 13 -71.99 28.32 37.08
CA LEU A 13 -71.50 26.95 37.34
C LEU A 13 -72.28 25.85 36.58
N ALA A 14 -73.52 26.18 36.12
CA ALA A 14 -74.32 25.25 35.32
C ALA A 14 -74.02 25.30 33.80
N SER A 15 -73.26 26.30 33.34
CA SER A 15 -72.86 26.42 31.91
C SER A 15 -71.55 25.77 31.59
N CYS A 16 -70.91 25.08 32.55
CA CYS A 16 -69.56 24.46 32.36
C CYS A 16 -69.60 22.94 32.26
N THR A 17 -70.69 22.28 31.90
CA THR A 17 -70.75 20.83 31.76
C THR A 17 -71.57 20.44 30.52
N PHE A 18 -71.02 20.68 29.35
CA PHE A 18 -71.25 19.90 28.14
C PHE A 18 -70.03 20.10 27.20
N LEU A 19 -68.80 19.69 27.62
CA LEU A 19 -67.84 19.24 26.66
C LEU A 19 -68.31 17.85 26.24
N TYR A 20 -69.11 17.83 25.19
CA TYR A 20 -69.20 16.56 24.42
C TYR A 20 -67.78 16.23 23.94
N ALA A 21 -67.19 15.20 24.49
CA ALA A 21 -66.06 14.55 23.85
C ALA A 21 -66.63 14.01 22.52
N GLN A 22 -66.44 14.78 21.46
CA GLN A 22 -66.75 14.35 20.12
C GLN A 22 -65.84 13.15 19.87
N GLU A 23 -66.40 11.93 19.93
CA GLU A 23 -65.64 10.73 19.52
C GLU A 23 -65.10 11.01 18.14
N LEU A 24 -63.75 11.02 18.03
CA LEU A 24 -63.11 11.24 16.76
C LEU A 24 -63.54 10.11 15.79
N PRO A 25 -63.94 10.44 14.57
CA PRO A 25 -64.43 9.46 13.61
C PRO A 25 -63.37 8.39 13.35
N VAL A 26 -63.82 7.13 13.20
CA VAL A 26 -62.93 6.01 12.92
C VAL A 26 -62.49 6.00 11.46
N VAL A 27 -61.24 5.69 11.20
CA VAL A 27 -60.71 5.58 9.85
C VAL A 27 -61.14 4.24 9.24
N ASN A 28 -62.11 4.27 8.32
CA ASN A 28 -62.66 3.08 7.68
C ASN A 28 -61.91 2.68 6.41
N SER A 29 -61.16 3.61 5.79
CA SER A 29 -60.36 3.35 4.61
C SER A 29 -59.17 4.29 4.50
N ILE A 30 -58.06 3.79 3.95
CA ILE A 30 -56.87 4.58 3.62
C ILE A 30 -56.53 4.33 2.16
N GLU A 31 -56.48 5.36 1.36
CA GLU A 31 -56.15 5.33 -0.05
C GLU A 31 -54.98 6.27 -0.33
N ILE A 32 -54.04 5.82 -1.15
CA ILE A 32 -52.91 6.62 -1.56
C ILE A 32 -53.09 7.00 -3.03
N LYS A 33 -53.03 8.29 -3.32
CA LYS A 33 -53.22 8.83 -4.67
C LYS A 33 -51.94 9.52 -5.15
N GLY A 34 -51.69 9.46 -6.46
CA GLY A 34 -50.58 10.19 -7.08
C GLY A 34 -49.29 9.38 -7.21
N LEU A 35 -49.28 8.14 -6.74
CA LEU A 35 -48.15 7.23 -7.00
C LEU A 35 -48.12 6.79 -8.48
N LYS A 36 -46.92 6.75 -9.07
CA LYS A 36 -46.70 6.35 -10.45
C LYS A 36 -45.67 5.22 -10.55
N ARG A 37 -44.60 5.26 -9.75
CA ARG A 37 -43.46 4.31 -9.79
C ARG A 37 -43.28 3.58 -8.47
N ILE A 38 -43.67 4.22 -7.38
CA ILE A 38 -43.57 3.62 -6.04
C ILE A 38 -44.82 2.78 -5.79
N GLU A 39 -44.63 1.56 -5.36
CA GLU A 39 -45.70 0.65 -5.02
C GLU A 39 -46.48 1.16 -3.78
N GLU A 40 -47.78 1.15 -3.85
CA GLU A 40 -48.67 1.62 -2.77
C GLU A 40 -48.42 0.87 -1.44
N GLY A 41 -48.09 -0.43 -1.55
CA GLY A 41 -47.75 -1.25 -0.37
C GLY A 41 -46.53 -0.75 0.39
N ALA A 42 -45.52 -0.22 -0.30
CA ALA A 42 -44.31 0.34 0.32
C ALA A 42 -44.58 1.56 1.19
N VAL A 43 -45.60 2.39 0.80
CA VAL A 43 -46.01 3.52 1.58
C VAL A 43 -46.95 3.09 2.70
N LYS A 44 -47.95 2.23 2.43
CA LYS A 44 -48.94 1.76 3.43
C LYS A 44 -48.30 1.13 4.64
N VAL A 45 -47.26 0.34 4.47
CA VAL A 45 -46.53 -0.31 5.57
C VAL A 45 -45.88 0.68 6.55
N LYS A 46 -45.61 1.90 6.08
CA LYS A 46 -44.94 2.96 6.88
C LYS A 46 -45.92 3.85 7.64
N LEU A 47 -47.21 3.75 7.36
CA LEU A 47 -48.22 4.58 8.02
C LEU A 47 -48.44 4.13 9.49
N SER A 48 -48.43 5.09 10.39
CA SER A 48 -48.74 4.92 11.82
C SER A 48 -50.25 4.87 12.05
N GLN A 49 -51.06 5.66 11.29
CA GLN A 49 -52.51 5.60 11.32
C GLN A 49 -53.01 4.34 10.65
N LYS A 50 -53.86 3.57 11.35
CA LYS A 50 -54.40 2.27 10.86
C LYS A 50 -55.92 2.37 10.63
N ILE A 51 -56.42 1.52 9.75
CA ILE A 51 -57.85 1.29 9.55
C ILE A 51 -58.42 0.68 10.82
N GLY A 52 -59.62 1.16 11.25
CA GLY A 52 -60.28 0.72 12.50
C GLY A 52 -59.92 1.55 13.75
N GLU A 53 -58.95 2.50 13.64
CA GLU A 53 -58.58 3.39 14.72
C GLU A 53 -59.25 4.80 14.57
N PRO A 54 -59.52 5.51 15.68
CA PRO A 54 -59.92 6.91 15.60
C PRO A 54 -58.87 7.73 14.84
N ILE A 55 -59.31 8.69 14.05
CA ILE A 55 -58.39 9.59 13.34
C ILE A 55 -57.57 10.40 14.36
N SER A 56 -56.26 10.42 14.16
CA SER A 56 -55.34 11.19 14.98
C SER A 56 -54.52 12.14 14.13
N GLN A 57 -54.63 13.42 14.43
CA GLN A 57 -53.82 14.46 13.75
C GLN A 57 -52.31 14.25 14.00
N GLU A 58 -51.96 13.72 15.17
CA GLU A 58 -50.57 13.41 15.50
C GLU A 58 -50.03 12.29 14.61
N LYS A 59 -50.79 11.16 14.48
CA LYS A 59 -50.39 10.03 13.61
C LYS A 59 -50.34 10.44 12.14
N THR A 60 -51.31 11.20 11.64
CA THR A 60 -51.30 11.68 10.23
C THR A 60 -50.13 12.63 9.96
N ASN A 61 -49.78 13.50 10.93
CA ASN A 61 -48.60 14.35 10.83
C ASN A 61 -47.29 13.53 10.89
N GLU A 62 -47.24 12.46 11.67
CA GLU A 62 -46.12 11.53 11.71
C GLU A 62 -46.02 10.75 10.40
N ASP A 63 -47.11 10.31 9.83
CA ASP A 63 -47.20 9.66 8.53
C ASP A 63 -46.65 10.55 7.42
N ILE A 64 -47.09 11.81 7.36
CA ILE A 64 -46.56 12.78 6.39
C ILE A 64 -45.03 12.89 6.50
N LYS A 65 -44.53 13.04 7.75
CA LYS A 65 -43.07 13.11 7.98
C LYS A 65 -42.33 11.84 7.59
N THR A 66 -42.97 10.68 7.86
CA THR A 66 -42.40 9.35 7.55
C THR A 66 -42.33 9.13 6.04
N ILE A 67 -43.40 9.49 5.33
CA ILE A 67 -43.46 9.44 3.88
C ILE A 67 -42.40 10.37 3.27
N PHE A 68 -42.27 11.62 3.74
CA PHE A 68 -41.23 12.55 3.30
C PHE A 68 -39.81 12.00 3.54
N LYS A 69 -39.57 11.35 4.69
CA LYS A 69 -38.27 10.72 5.02
C LYS A 69 -37.88 9.58 4.08
N MET A 70 -38.85 9.03 3.32
CA MET A 70 -38.51 8.04 2.29
C MET A 70 -37.69 8.64 1.15
N GLY A 71 -37.66 9.99 1.01
CA GLY A 71 -36.80 10.68 0.05
C GLY A 71 -37.36 10.74 -1.38
N TYR A 72 -38.42 10.01 -1.69
CA TYR A 72 -38.99 9.87 -3.04
C TYR A 72 -40.05 10.92 -3.42
N PHE A 73 -40.53 11.73 -2.48
CA PHE A 73 -41.72 12.55 -2.63
C PHE A 73 -41.41 14.02 -2.53
N ASP A 74 -42.08 14.80 -3.39
CA ASP A 74 -42.00 16.27 -3.49
C ASP A 74 -43.08 16.98 -2.64
N ASP A 75 -44.27 16.36 -2.57
CA ASP A 75 -45.40 16.86 -1.75
C ASP A 75 -46.21 15.69 -1.19
N VAL A 76 -46.68 15.84 0.03
CA VAL A 76 -47.55 14.86 0.69
C VAL A 76 -48.64 15.64 1.43
N LYS A 77 -49.89 15.42 1.03
CA LYS A 77 -51.08 16.01 1.65
C LYS A 77 -52.01 14.91 2.12
N VAL A 78 -52.76 15.22 3.18
CA VAL A 78 -53.79 14.31 3.68
C VAL A 78 -55.14 15.01 3.55
N GLU A 79 -56.05 14.38 2.83
CA GLU A 79 -57.45 14.82 2.75
C GLU A 79 -58.32 13.79 3.45
N ILE A 80 -59.43 14.29 4.03
CA ILE A 80 -60.35 13.52 4.82
C ILE A 80 -61.74 13.65 4.21
N GLU A 81 -62.38 12.54 3.94
CA GLU A 81 -63.75 12.50 3.41
C GLU A 81 -64.60 11.59 4.31
N ALA A 82 -65.90 11.99 4.51
CA ALA A 82 -66.83 11.13 5.25
C ALA A 82 -67.12 9.83 4.47
N PHE A 83 -67.00 8.69 5.11
CA PHE A 83 -67.14 7.38 4.47
C PHE A 83 -67.70 6.33 5.44
N GLU A 84 -68.82 5.72 5.12
CA GLU A 84 -69.46 4.60 5.85
C GLU A 84 -69.58 4.77 7.38
N GLY A 85 -69.99 5.96 7.82
CA GLY A 85 -70.12 6.26 9.27
C GLY A 85 -68.84 6.60 9.99
N GLY A 86 -67.71 6.65 9.28
CA GLY A 86 -66.41 7.12 9.71
C GLY A 86 -65.76 8.05 8.70
N VAL A 87 -64.45 7.93 8.52
CA VAL A 87 -63.70 8.72 7.55
C VAL A 87 -62.80 7.87 6.69
N LYS A 88 -62.62 8.33 5.45
CA LYS A 88 -61.59 7.84 4.53
C LYS A 88 -60.46 8.86 4.43
N LEU A 89 -59.24 8.39 4.61
CA LEU A 89 -58.05 9.21 4.45
C LEU A 89 -57.46 9.03 3.05
N PHE A 90 -57.22 10.12 2.37
CA PHE A 90 -56.48 10.16 1.12
C PHE A 90 -55.11 10.77 1.37
N TYR A 91 -54.07 9.97 1.23
CA TYR A 91 -52.69 10.48 1.15
C TYR A 91 -52.42 10.84 -0.30
N ILE A 92 -52.47 12.15 -0.62
CA ILE A 92 -52.14 12.65 -1.97
C ILE A 92 -50.69 12.95 -2.02
N ILE A 93 -49.97 12.13 -2.82
CA ILE A 93 -48.53 12.14 -2.87
C ILE A 93 -48.07 12.56 -4.27
N LYS A 94 -47.11 13.44 -4.31
CA LYS A 94 -46.42 13.81 -5.55
C LYS A 94 -45.02 13.28 -5.52
N GLU A 95 -44.68 12.37 -6.44
CA GLU A 95 -43.34 11.84 -6.58
C GLU A 95 -42.36 12.88 -7.12
N LYS A 96 -41.10 12.86 -6.63
CA LYS A 96 -40.03 13.66 -7.21
C LYS A 96 -39.75 13.20 -8.64
N PRO A 97 -39.42 14.11 -9.56
CA PRO A 97 -39.10 13.72 -10.94
C PRO A 97 -37.83 12.84 -11.02
N THR A 98 -37.71 12.09 -12.09
CA THR A 98 -36.53 11.28 -12.41
C THR A 98 -35.54 12.05 -13.27
N VAL A 99 -34.27 11.87 -13.01
CA VAL A 99 -33.20 12.40 -13.86
C VAL A 99 -33.07 11.56 -15.11
N VAL A 100 -33.37 12.14 -16.28
CA VAL A 100 -33.22 11.46 -17.58
C VAL A 100 -31.79 11.62 -18.12
N ARG A 101 -31.19 12.78 -17.85
CA ARG A 101 -29.89 13.14 -18.40
C ARG A 101 -29.09 13.98 -17.42
N VAL A 102 -27.79 13.70 -17.38
CA VAL A 102 -26.79 14.51 -16.65
C VAL A 102 -25.78 15.01 -17.68
N GLU A 103 -25.65 16.32 -17.80
CA GLU A 103 -24.78 17.00 -18.76
C GLU A 103 -23.85 17.97 -18.04
N PHE A 104 -22.69 18.25 -18.65
CA PHE A 104 -21.75 19.25 -18.18
C PHE A 104 -21.57 20.33 -19.25
N GLN A 105 -21.40 21.54 -18.82
CA GLN A 105 -21.18 22.67 -19.70
C GLN A 105 -20.10 23.58 -19.15
N GLY A 106 -19.08 23.87 -19.94
CA GLY A 106 -17.97 24.74 -19.54
C GLY A 106 -16.72 23.99 -19.08
N ASN A 107 -16.77 22.66 -18.96
CA ASN A 107 -15.64 21.78 -18.65
C ASN A 107 -14.72 21.59 -19.87
N LYS A 108 -13.70 22.43 -19.98
CA LYS A 108 -12.72 22.42 -21.10
C LYS A 108 -11.48 21.60 -20.79
N GLU A 109 -11.11 21.54 -19.52
CA GLU A 109 -9.89 20.91 -19.02
C GLU A 109 -10.11 19.48 -18.54
N LEU A 110 -11.33 19.18 -18.07
CA LEU A 110 -11.70 17.84 -17.64
C LEU A 110 -12.82 17.29 -18.52
N ASP A 111 -12.66 16.06 -18.99
CA ASP A 111 -13.65 15.40 -19.80
C ASP A 111 -14.86 14.89 -18.99
N ASP A 112 -16.00 14.73 -19.69
CA ASP A 112 -17.24 14.24 -19.11
C ASP A 112 -17.09 12.86 -18.43
N ALA A 113 -16.24 11.98 -18.97
CA ALA A 113 -16.06 10.64 -18.44
C ALA A 113 -15.45 10.68 -17.04
N LYS A 114 -14.43 11.51 -16.84
CA LYS A 114 -13.78 11.73 -15.53
C LYS A 114 -14.73 12.32 -14.50
N LEU A 115 -15.58 13.26 -14.93
CA LEU A 115 -16.58 13.88 -14.04
C LEU A 115 -17.67 12.85 -13.67
N LYS A 116 -18.17 12.08 -14.62
CA LYS A 116 -19.23 11.07 -14.42
C LYS A 116 -18.81 9.93 -13.48
N GLU A 117 -17.55 9.54 -13.51
CA GLU A 117 -17.03 8.38 -12.75
C GLU A 117 -17.29 8.51 -11.23
N LYS A 118 -17.20 9.71 -10.68
CA LYS A 118 -17.36 9.96 -9.24
C LYS A 118 -18.76 10.45 -8.83
N LEU A 119 -19.66 10.69 -9.77
CA LEU A 119 -21.01 11.14 -9.46
C LEU A 119 -21.86 10.01 -8.88
N THR A 120 -22.67 10.36 -7.89
CA THR A 120 -23.68 9.48 -7.30
C THR A 120 -25.03 9.59 -8.01
N ILE A 121 -25.25 10.68 -8.77
CA ILE A 121 -26.45 10.90 -9.56
C ILE A 121 -26.24 10.46 -11.00
N THR A 122 -27.10 9.57 -11.48
CA THR A 122 -27.06 9.01 -12.84
C THR A 122 -28.44 9.05 -13.49
N PRO A 123 -28.56 8.89 -14.80
CA PRO A 123 -29.87 8.70 -15.43
C PRO A 123 -30.64 7.56 -14.74
N GLY A 124 -31.90 7.83 -14.38
CA GLY A 124 -32.73 6.94 -13.57
C GLY A 124 -32.77 7.29 -12.07
N SER A 125 -31.87 8.13 -11.57
CA SER A 125 -31.89 8.61 -10.19
C SER A 125 -33.06 9.58 -9.95
N ILE A 126 -33.50 9.70 -8.71
CA ILE A 126 -34.50 10.69 -8.31
C ILE A 126 -33.84 12.07 -8.22
N ALA A 127 -34.51 13.07 -8.75
CA ALA A 127 -34.04 14.46 -8.70
C ALA A 127 -34.25 15.05 -7.31
N ASP A 128 -33.37 14.74 -6.40
CA ASP A 128 -33.31 15.31 -5.08
C ASP A 128 -32.38 16.53 -5.08
N THR A 129 -32.86 17.67 -4.58
CA THR A 129 -32.13 18.95 -4.57
C THR A 129 -30.82 18.83 -3.77
N VAL A 130 -30.83 18.10 -2.64
CA VAL A 130 -29.65 17.89 -1.80
C VAL A 130 -28.63 17.05 -2.57
N LEU A 131 -29.08 15.94 -3.15
CA LEU A 131 -28.21 15.06 -3.94
C LEU A 131 -27.60 15.79 -5.16
N ILE A 132 -28.38 16.64 -5.84
CA ILE A 132 -27.89 17.44 -6.98
C ILE A 132 -26.81 18.43 -6.50
N GLN A 133 -27.00 19.08 -5.35
CA GLN A 133 -26.05 20.02 -4.80
C GLN A 133 -24.79 19.31 -4.29
N ASP A 134 -24.94 18.15 -3.66
CA ASP A 134 -23.80 17.33 -3.22
C ASP A 134 -22.92 16.92 -4.40
N ASN A 135 -23.54 16.54 -5.53
CA ASN A 135 -22.81 16.22 -6.73
C ASN A 135 -22.09 17.44 -7.34
N ALA A 136 -22.66 18.63 -7.25
CA ALA A 136 -21.94 19.85 -7.61
C ALA A 136 -20.69 20.04 -6.72
N GLY A 137 -20.81 19.74 -5.42
CA GLY A 137 -19.68 19.74 -4.49
C GLY A 137 -18.62 18.67 -4.82
N ILE A 138 -19.03 17.48 -5.28
CA ILE A 138 -18.11 16.42 -5.75
C ILE A 138 -17.34 16.90 -6.98
N ILE A 139 -18.04 17.50 -7.96
CA ILE A 139 -17.38 18.08 -9.14
C ILE A 139 -16.37 19.14 -8.72
N GLY A 140 -16.76 20.05 -7.82
CA GLY A 140 -15.87 21.08 -7.27
C GLY A 140 -14.59 20.48 -6.68
N LYS A 141 -14.70 19.41 -5.90
CA LYS A 141 -13.54 18.69 -5.34
C LYS A 141 -12.63 18.09 -6.42
N ILE A 142 -13.19 17.54 -7.50
CA ILE A 142 -12.40 17.04 -8.63
C ILE A 142 -11.58 18.17 -9.26
N TYR A 143 -12.20 19.34 -9.43
CA TYR A 143 -11.50 20.52 -9.95
C TYR A 143 -10.44 21.05 -8.96
N GLU A 144 -10.70 21.05 -7.66
CA GLU A 144 -9.72 21.42 -6.63
C GLU A 144 -8.49 20.47 -6.66
N GLU A 145 -8.70 19.15 -6.80
CA GLU A 145 -7.62 18.15 -6.92
C GLU A 145 -6.72 18.42 -8.12
N GLU A 146 -7.30 18.94 -9.21
CA GLU A 146 -6.56 19.30 -10.43
C GLU A 146 -5.96 20.73 -10.38
N GLY A 147 -6.16 21.43 -9.26
CA GLY A 147 -5.59 22.77 -9.01
C GLY A 147 -6.48 23.96 -9.45
N TYR A 148 -7.72 23.71 -9.79
CA TYR A 148 -8.72 24.72 -10.14
C TYR A 148 -9.52 25.17 -8.90
N TRP A 149 -8.82 25.72 -7.95
CA TRP A 149 -9.39 26.09 -6.64
C TRP A 149 -10.48 27.16 -6.69
N LEU A 150 -10.56 27.92 -7.78
CA LEU A 150 -11.55 28.97 -8.03
C LEU A 150 -12.72 28.50 -8.93
N SER A 151 -12.84 27.18 -9.16
CA SER A 151 -13.95 26.65 -9.95
C SER A 151 -15.29 26.93 -9.26
N ASN A 152 -16.30 27.25 -10.06
CA ASN A 152 -17.67 27.43 -9.60
C ASN A 152 -18.59 26.50 -10.39
N ILE A 153 -19.36 25.68 -9.68
CA ILE A 153 -20.24 24.69 -10.27
C ILE A 153 -21.69 25.00 -9.89
N VAL A 154 -22.51 25.30 -10.87
CA VAL A 154 -23.92 25.62 -10.67
C VAL A 154 -24.79 24.57 -11.34
N PRO A 155 -25.56 23.77 -10.59
CA PRO A 155 -26.50 22.85 -11.18
C PRO A 155 -27.75 23.60 -11.71
N VAL A 156 -28.11 23.33 -12.95
CA VAL A 156 -29.32 23.83 -13.58
C VAL A 156 -30.25 22.65 -13.88
N VAL A 157 -31.39 22.63 -13.23
CA VAL A 157 -32.44 21.61 -13.43
C VAL A 157 -33.44 22.10 -14.43
N LYS A 158 -33.56 21.42 -15.55
CA LYS A 158 -34.55 21.73 -16.58
C LYS A 158 -35.63 20.66 -16.61
N LYS A 159 -36.88 21.08 -16.42
CA LYS A 159 -38.03 20.20 -16.51
C LYS A 159 -38.27 19.78 -17.98
N ILE A 160 -38.34 18.49 -18.22
CA ILE A 160 -38.64 17.88 -19.53
C ILE A 160 -40.15 17.54 -19.57
N SER A 161 -40.64 16.91 -18.51
CA SER A 161 -42.05 16.59 -18.29
C SER A 161 -42.41 16.78 -16.81
N ASP A 162 -43.63 16.44 -16.40
CA ASP A 162 -44.03 16.51 -14.98
C ASP A 162 -43.21 15.51 -14.10
N ASP A 163 -42.75 14.44 -14.68
CA ASP A 163 -42.08 13.33 -13.99
C ASP A 163 -40.61 13.22 -14.35
N GLU A 164 -40.06 14.08 -15.22
CA GLU A 164 -38.71 13.97 -15.74
C GLU A 164 -37.97 15.30 -15.81
N VAL A 165 -36.70 15.26 -15.43
CA VAL A 165 -35.81 16.43 -15.50
C VAL A 165 -34.49 16.08 -16.12
N SER A 166 -33.83 17.06 -16.74
CA SER A 166 -32.42 17.02 -17.06
C SER A 166 -31.63 17.90 -16.11
N ILE A 167 -30.41 17.48 -15.73
CA ILE A 167 -29.52 18.27 -14.92
C ILE A 167 -28.32 18.65 -15.78
N THR A 168 -28.05 19.94 -15.84
CA THR A 168 -26.84 20.47 -16.48
C THR A 168 -25.99 21.14 -15.42
N TYR A 169 -24.78 20.64 -15.16
CA TYR A 169 -23.80 21.30 -14.31
C TYR A 169 -23.06 22.34 -15.14
N GLN A 170 -23.36 23.62 -14.89
CA GLN A 170 -22.61 24.72 -15.49
C GLN A 170 -21.34 24.95 -14.69
N ILE A 171 -20.19 24.84 -15.36
CA ILE A 171 -18.87 24.84 -14.75
C ILE A 171 -18.11 26.06 -15.26
N ASP A 172 -17.73 26.92 -14.33
CA ASP A 172 -16.67 27.90 -14.55
C ASP A 172 -15.39 27.37 -13.89
N GLU A 173 -14.48 26.85 -14.70
CA GLU A 173 -13.24 26.21 -14.22
C GLU A 173 -12.30 27.20 -13.54
N GLY A 174 -12.41 28.49 -13.89
CA GLY A 174 -11.47 29.49 -13.42
C GLY A 174 -10.06 29.27 -13.99
N THR A 175 -9.05 29.58 -13.19
CA THR A 175 -7.63 29.40 -13.56
C THR A 175 -6.92 28.48 -12.58
N LYS A 176 -6.04 27.59 -13.09
CA LYS A 176 -5.23 26.71 -12.27
C LYS A 176 -4.27 27.52 -11.40
N VAL A 177 -4.39 27.36 -10.07
CA VAL A 177 -3.65 28.17 -9.11
C VAL A 177 -2.49 27.38 -8.52
N LYS A 178 -1.26 27.89 -8.70
CA LYS A 178 -0.03 27.28 -8.19
C LYS A 178 0.37 27.88 -6.85
N ILE A 179 0.79 27.07 -5.91
CA ILE A 179 1.37 27.56 -4.66
C ILE A 179 2.75 28.13 -5.00
N ARG A 180 2.91 29.46 -4.84
CA ARG A 180 4.18 30.14 -5.08
C ARG A 180 5.02 30.23 -3.84
N ASN A 181 4.38 30.55 -2.71
CA ASN A 181 5.09 30.72 -1.44
C ASN A 181 4.28 30.10 -0.30
N ILE A 182 4.98 29.48 0.63
CA ILE A 182 4.47 29.10 1.95
C ILE A 182 5.30 29.88 2.96
N LEU A 183 4.68 30.78 3.66
CA LEU A 183 5.30 31.70 4.63
C LEU A 183 4.92 31.31 6.04
N PHE A 184 5.85 31.46 6.97
CA PHE A 184 5.62 31.22 8.39
C PHE A 184 5.96 32.47 9.17
N GLU A 185 5.11 32.82 10.13
CA GLU A 185 5.30 33.94 11.04
C GLU A 185 5.32 33.43 12.47
N GLY A 186 6.27 33.92 13.29
CA GLY A 186 6.40 33.56 14.70
C GLY A 186 7.22 32.30 15.00
N ASN A 187 7.69 31.60 13.98
CA ASN A 187 8.59 30.43 14.10
C ASN A 187 10.04 30.83 14.36
N LYS A 188 10.36 31.22 15.62
CA LYS A 188 11.68 31.72 16.01
C LYS A 188 12.73 30.62 16.18
N ASN A 189 12.31 29.47 16.72
CA ASN A 189 13.21 28.39 17.14
C ASN A 189 13.28 27.23 16.12
N ILE A 190 12.21 27.01 15.34
CA ILE A 190 12.18 25.99 14.28
C ILE A 190 12.19 26.69 12.94
N SER A 191 13.22 26.41 12.13
CA SER A 191 13.36 27.07 10.83
C SER A 191 12.22 26.68 9.86
N SER A 192 11.79 27.64 9.04
CA SER A 192 10.80 27.43 7.98
C SER A 192 11.14 26.23 7.06
N LYS A 193 12.43 25.97 6.84
CA LYS A 193 12.88 24.79 6.06
C LYS A 193 12.54 23.48 6.73
N LYS A 194 12.68 23.38 8.06
CA LYS A 194 12.28 22.18 8.83
C LYS A 194 10.76 22.00 8.82
N ILE A 195 10.01 23.10 8.94
CA ILE A 195 8.54 23.05 8.88
C ILE A 195 8.09 22.60 7.48
N LYS A 196 8.59 23.20 6.39
CA LYS A 196 8.28 22.79 5.01
C LYS A 196 8.62 21.31 4.73
N LYS A 197 9.64 20.77 5.42
CA LYS A 197 10.04 19.36 5.23
C LYS A 197 8.96 18.38 5.70
N VAL A 198 8.24 18.67 6.78
CA VAL A 198 7.20 17.79 7.34
C VAL A 198 5.83 17.97 6.68
N MET A 199 5.61 19.06 5.96
CA MET A 199 4.38 19.30 5.22
C MET A 199 4.31 18.45 3.96
N GLU A 200 3.11 18.02 3.58
CA GLU A 200 2.84 17.43 2.26
C GLU A 200 2.59 18.51 1.21
N THR A 201 1.96 19.63 1.62
CA THR A 201 1.78 20.79 0.75
C THR A 201 3.12 21.40 0.41
N LYS A 202 3.43 21.49 -0.89
CA LYS A 202 4.70 22.01 -1.40
C LYS A 202 4.48 23.20 -2.32
N GLU A 203 5.50 24.05 -2.43
CA GLU A 203 5.56 25.09 -3.45
C GLU A 203 5.71 24.46 -4.84
N TRP A 204 5.12 25.08 -5.86
CA TRP A 204 5.22 24.60 -7.24
C TRP A 204 6.63 24.78 -7.79
N TRP A 205 7.17 23.72 -8.43
CA TRP A 205 8.46 23.75 -9.10
C TRP A 205 8.41 22.97 -10.43
N LEU A 206 9.50 23.00 -11.21
CA LEU A 206 9.52 22.50 -12.60
C LEU A 206 9.00 21.06 -12.77
N PHE A 207 9.25 20.16 -11.81
CA PHE A 207 8.79 18.76 -11.87
C PHE A 207 7.49 18.49 -11.10
N SER A 208 6.80 19.51 -10.63
CA SER A 208 5.51 19.37 -9.96
C SER A 208 4.43 18.70 -10.82
N PHE A 209 4.57 18.76 -12.15
CA PHE A 209 3.65 18.09 -13.08
C PHE A 209 3.71 16.55 -12.98
N VAL A 210 4.87 15.97 -12.64
CA VAL A 210 5.04 14.52 -12.46
C VAL A 210 4.55 14.08 -11.08
N ALA A 211 4.82 14.91 -10.05
CA ALA A 211 4.52 14.60 -8.66
C ALA A 211 3.08 15.01 -8.24
N SER A 212 2.30 15.65 -9.14
CA SER A 212 0.99 16.25 -8.83
C SER A 212 1.02 17.15 -7.59
N SER A 213 2.18 17.81 -7.34
CA SER A 213 2.45 18.67 -6.19
C SER A 213 2.37 20.16 -6.58
N GLY A 214 2.36 21.05 -5.58
CA GLY A 214 2.36 22.48 -5.82
C GLY A 214 1.00 23.11 -6.12
N TYR A 215 -0.10 22.39 -5.82
CA TYR A 215 -1.47 22.87 -5.84
C TYR A 215 -2.09 22.76 -4.46
N TYR A 216 -2.98 23.70 -4.12
CA TYR A 216 -3.62 23.72 -2.83
C TYR A 216 -4.71 22.65 -2.73
N LYS A 217 -4.68 21.87 -1.64
CA LYS A 217 -5.71 20.92 -1.25
C LYS A 217 -6.08 21.16 0.21
N LYS A 218 -7.34 21.44 0.48
CA LYS A 218 -7.81 21.81 1.82
C LYS A 218 -7.54 20.71 2.87
N ASP A 219 -7.87 19.46 2.52
CA ASP A 219 -7.68 18.31 3.43
C ASP A 219 -6.20 18.06 3.72
N GLN A 220 -5.34 18.22 2.70
CA GLN A 220 -3.89 18.10 2.86
C GLN A 220 -3.34 19.19 3.77
N MET A 221 -3.83 20.42 3.64
CA MET A 221 -3.42 21.54 4.48
C MET A 221 -3.86 21.36 5.94
N ALA A 222 -5.06 20.81 6.19
CA ALA A 222 -5.51 20.46 7.52
C ALA A 222 -4.58 19.39 8.16
N GLY A 223 -4.20 18.38 7.40
CA GLY A 223 -3.19 17.39 7.82
C GLY A 223 -1.82 18.00 8.10
N ASP A 224 -1.41 19.01 7.31
CA ASP A 224 -0.14 19.70 7.50
C ASP A 224 -0.12 20.52 8.80
N THR A 225 -1.23 21.11 9.21
CA THR A 225 -1.34 21.79 10.50
C THR A 225 -1.03 20.84 11.65
N GLU A 226 -1.55 19.61 11.61
CA GLU A 226 -1.24 18.58 12.62
C GLU A 226 0.22 18.09 12.52
N ARG A 227 0.79 17.96 11.32
CA ARG A 227 2.21 17.60 11.14
C ARG A 227 3.14 18.67 11.73
N ILE A 228 2.81 19.94 11.50
CA ILE A 228 3.55 21.07 12.07
C ILE A 228 3.45 21.03 13.60
N LYS A 229 2.26 20.85 14.16
CA LYS A 229 2.03 20.75 15.61
C LYS A 229 2.83 19.59 16.21
N ASN A 230 2.82 18.44 15.57
CA ASN A 230 3.62 17.28 16.00
C ASN A 230 5.13 17.55 15.91
N LEU A 231 5.61 18.29 14.90
CA LEU A 231 7.00 18.72 14.83
C LEU A 231 7.40 19.58 16.04
N TYR A 232 6.54 20.52 16.45
CA TYR A 232 6.77 21.34 17.62
C TYR A 232 6.74 20.53 18.91
N PHE A 233 5.78 19.61 19.06
CA PHE A 233 5.74 18.67 20.20
C PHE A 233 6.99 17.79 20.26
N ASP A 234 7.54 17.40 19.13
CA ASP A 234 8.79 16.62 19.06
C ASP A 234 10.04 17.44 19.37
N ASN A 235 9.90 18.76 19.42
CA ASN A 235 10.96 19.68 19.86
C ASN A 235 10.65 20.33 21.22
N GLY A 236 9.71 19.77 21.99
CA GLY A 236 9.41 20.15 23.35
C GLY A 236 8.48 21.35 23.54
N TYR A 237 7.85 21.86 22.49
CA TYR A 237 6.91 23.00 22.56
C TYR A 237 5.49 22.51 22.83
N LEU A 238 5.16 22.23 24.09
CA LEU A 238 3.87 21.63 24.47
C LEU A 238 2.65 22.57 24.29
N LYS A 239 2.87 23.87 24.24
CA LYS A 239 1.82 24.89 24.14
C LYS A 239 1.79 25.61 22.81
N VAL A 240 2.31 24.97 21.75
CA VAL A 240 2.29 25.54 20.40
C VAL A 240 0.84 25.73 19.91
N ILE A 241 0.58 26.92 19.38
CA ILE A 241 -0.68 27.25 18.71
C ILE A 241 -0.37 27.57 17.25
N ILE A 242 -1.07 26.92 16.35
CA ILE A 242 -0.98 27.16 14.90
C ILE A 242 -2.33 27.75 14.48
N ALA A 243 -2.30 28.96 13.96
CA ALA A 243 -3.50 29.61 13.44
C ALA A 243 -3.92 28.96 12.12
N GLU A 244 -5.20 29.14 11.78
CA GLU A 244 -5.68 28.73 10.45
C GLU A 244 -4.86 29.42 9.34
N PRO A 245 -4.45 28.67 8.30
CA PRO A 245 -3.67 29.23 7.21
C PRO A 245 -4.42 30.32 6.45
N GLU A 246 -3.81 31.47 6.30
CA GLU A 246 -4.33 32.56 5.47
C GLU A 246 -3.87 32.35 4.02
N ILE A 247 -4.84 32.31 3.10
CA ILE A 247 -4.59 32.09 1.68
C ILE A 247 -4.82 33.39 0.93
N THR A 248 -3.80 33.84 0.23
CA THR A 248 -3.87 35.00 -0.65
C THR A 248 -3.58 34.58 -2.08
N VAL A 249 -4.48 34.95 -3.00
CA VAL A 249 -4.31 34.70 -4.44
C VAL A 249 -3.82 36.00 -5.10
N ASP A 250 -2.77 35.91 -5.92
CA ASP A 250 -2.25 37.09 -6.61
C ASP A 250 -3.28 37.71 -7.59
N LYS A 251 -3.07 38.97 -7.98
CA LYS A 251 -4.00 39.69 -8.89
C LYS A 251 -4.14 39.01 -10.25
N SER A 252 -3.16 38.22 -10.67
CA SER A 252 -3.19 37.45 -11.91
C SER A 252 -3.95 36.13 -11.79
N LYS A 253 -4.38 35.75 -10.57
CA LYS A 253 -5.03 34.47 -10.22
C LYS A 253 -4.22 33.23 -10.63
N LYS A 254 -2.92 33.38 -10.86
CA LYS A 254 -2.01 32.29 -11.29
C LYS A 254 -1.12 31.76 -10.18
N GLY A 255 -1.11 32.41 -9.02
CA GLY A 255 -0.29 32.03 -7.88
C GLY A 255 -0.98 32.30 -6.58
N MET A 256 -0.73 31.47 -5.56
CA MET A 256 -1.20 31.68 -4.21
C MET A 256 -0.03 31.70 -3.24
N THR A 257 -0.19 32.45 -2.18
CA THR A 257 0.67 32.45 -1.01
C THR A 257 -0.12 31.96 0.18
N ILE A 258 0.44 31.02 0.92
CA ILE A 258 -0.14 30.46 2.15
C ILE A 258 0.68 31.02 3.29
N SER A 259 0.06 31.73 4.22
CA SER A 259 0.71 32.30 5.41
C SER A 259 0.19 31.58 6.66
N ILE A 260 1.12 31.02 7.45
CA ILE A 260 0.82 30.27 8.67
C ILE A 260 1.44 30.98 9.85
N ARG A 261 0.60 31.45 10.79
CA ARG A 261 1.06 32.05 12.04
C ARG A 261 1.20 30.98 13.11
N ILE A 262 2.36 31.00 13.79
CA ILE A 262 2.75 30.04 14.81
C ILE A 262 3.10 30.79 16.10
N SER A 263 2.48 30.40 17.19
CA SER A 263 2.90 30.82 18.53
C SER A 263 3.57 29.62 19.20
N GLU A 264 4.92 29.61 19.27
CA GLU A 264 5.68 28.44 19.69
C GLU A 264 5.49 28.09 21.17
N GLY A 265 5.35 29.11 22.02
CA GLY A 265 5.43 28.94 23.47
C GLY A 265 6.84 28.62 23.96
N ASP A 266 6.93 28.06 25.18
CA ASP A 266 8.20 27.66 25.79
C ASP A 266 8.57 26.22 25.47
N GLN A 267 9.89 25.95 25.45
CA GLN A 267 10.41 24.59 25.27
C GLN A 267 10.53 23.89 26.63
N TYR A 268 9.95 22.70 26.74
CA TYR A 268 9.97 21.90 27.98
C TYR A 268 10.97 20.75 27.90
N LYS A 269 11.67 20.51 29.02
CA LYS A 269 12.51 19.35 29.27
C LYS A 269 11.80 18.39 30.21
N ILE A 270 12.10 17.10 30.11
CA ILE A 270 11.56 16.10 31.05
C ILE A 270 12.23 16.27 32.42
N SER A 271 11.43 16.45 33.48
CA SER A 271 11.95 16.48 34.86
C SER A 271 12.07 15.08 35.45
N SER A 272 11.02 14.28 35.32
CA SER A 272 10.98 12.92 35.87
C SER A 272 10.09 12.01 34.98
N ILE A 273 10.32 10.71 35.11
CA ILE A 273 9.49 9.68 34.46
C ILE A 273 9.07 8.70 35.55
N ASN A 274 7.76 8.61 35.74
CA ASN A 274 7.15 7.80 36.77
C ASN A 274 6.25 6.75 36.15
N PHE A 275 6.09 5.60 36.82
CA PHE A 275 5.19 4.53 36.43
C PHE A 275 4.24 4.23 37.58
N THR A 276 2.99 4.02 37.26
CA THR A 276 1.95 3.63 38.25
C THR A 276 1.12 2.49 37.71
N GLY A 277 0.57 1.66 38.59
CA GLY A 277 -0.29 0.55 38.22
C GLY A 277 0.42 -0.72 37.74
N ASN A 278 1.73 -0.68 37.53
CA ASN A 278 2.54 -1.81 37.07
C ASN A 278 2.85 -2.80 38.19
N LYS A 279 2.07 -3.88 38.26
CA LYS A 279 2.24 -4.95 39.26
C LYS A 279 3.00 -6.17 38.70
N ALA A 280 2.79 -6.49 37.42
CA ALA A 280 3.37 -7.67 36.77
C ALA A 280 4.86 -7.48 36.40
N TYR A 281 5.26 -6.25 36.14
CA TYR A 281 6.64 -5.91 35.82
C TYR A 281 7.13 -4.76 36.72
N ASP A 282 8.34 -4.86 37.22
CA ASP A 282 8.97 -3.80 38.01
C ASP A 282 9.39 -2.60 37.15
N ASN A 283 9.63 -1.49 37.80
CA ASN A 283 10.03 -0.24 37.12
C ASN A 283 11.32 -0.40 36.33
N GLU A 284 12.26 -1.25 36.75
CA GLU A 284 13.52 -1.46 36.05
C GLU A 284 13.33 -2.22 34.74
N THR A 285 12.41 -3.18 34.70
CA THR A 285 12.03 -3.90 33.47
C THR A 285 11.36 -2.97 32.47
N ILE A 286 10.47 -2.09 32.94
CA ILE A 286 9.79 -1.09 32.07
C ILE A 286 10.80 -0.06 31.57
N LYS A 287 11.71 0.45 32.44
CA LYS A 287 12.74 1.40 32.05
C LYS A 287 13.64 0.89 30.92
N LYS A 288 13.93 -0.41 30.84
CA LYS A 288 14.72 -1.01 29.75
C LYS A 288 13.99 -0.95 28.39
N ARG A 289 12.68 -0.81 28.39
CA ARG A 289 11.85 -0.75 27.17
C ARG A 289 11.67 0.65 26.62
N ILE A 290 11.88 1.68 27.44
CA ILE A 290 11.69 3.06 27.06
C ILE A 290 13.02 3.73 26.68
N LYS A 291 12.94 4.78 25.89
CA LYS A 291 14.08 5.63 25.49
C LYS A 291 13.97 7.06 26.03
N LEU A 292 12.84 7.42 26.62
CA LEU A 292 12.71 8.66 27.36
C LEU A 292 13.68 8.66 28.54
N VAL A 293 14.35 9.77 28.74
CA VAL A 293 15.26 9.99 29.90
C VAL A 293 15.06 11.40 30.46
N PRO A 294 15.23 11.62 31.75
CA PRO A 294 15.18 12.95 32.37
C PRO A 294 16.23 13.90 31.78
N ASN A 295 16.00 15.20 31.95
CA ASN A 295 16.87 16.33 31.56
C ASN A 295 17.07 16.51 30.03
N VAL A 296 16.33 15.78 29.19
CA VAL A 296 16.31 15.99 27.75
C VAL A 296 15.02 16.72 27.30
N VAL A 297 15.08 17.34 26.16
CA VAL A 297 13.88 17.97 25.54
C VAL A 297 12.78 16.93 25.34
N PHE A 298 11.56 17.28 25.74
CA PHE A 298 10.40 16.43 25.53
C PHE A 298 10.15 16.17 24.04
N ARG A 299 9.79 14.93 23.74
CA ARG A 299 9.46 14.51 22.36
C ARG A 299 8.22 13.61 22.37
N LYS A 300 7.13 14.10 21.76
CA LYS A 300 5.85 13.37 21.68
C LYS A 300 5.99 12.02 21.00
N SER A 301 6.67 11.98 19.85
CA SER A 301 6.88 10.73 19.10
C SER A 301 7.65 9.68 19.90
N LEU A 302 8.57 10.13 20.75
CA LEU A 302 9.32 9.24 21.62
C LEU A 302 8.43 8.69 22.75
N LEU A 303 7.59 9.55 23.35
CA LEU A 303 6.60 9.15 24.36
C LEU A 303 5.61 8.10 23.78
N GLU A 304 5.01 8.39 22.65
CA GLU A 304 4.07 7.47 21.98
C GLU A 304 4.72 6.12 21.63
N ARG A 305 5.98 6.14 21.19
CA ARG A 305 6.74 4.93 20.93
C ARG A 305 6.99 4.14 22.21
N ASP A 306 7.38 4.81 23.29
CA ASP A 306 7.69 4.17 24.55
C ASP A 306 6.41 3.60 25.20
N MET A 307 5.28 4.31 25.09
CA MET A 307 3.96 3.77 25.48
C MET A 307 3.61 2.51 24.72
N ARG A 308 3.79 2.51 23.38
CA ARG A 308 3.60 1.30 22.57
C ARG A 308 4.53 0.18 23.01
N SER A 309 5.81 0.47 23.25
CA SER A 309 6.78 -0.53 23.70
C SER A 309 6.42 -1.16 25.06
N ILE A 310 5.82 -0.39 25.96
CA ILE A 310 5.27 -0.90 27.23
C ILE A 310 4.03 -1.75 26.94
N SER A 311 3.08 -1.25 26.16
CA SER A 311 1.88 -2.03 25.79
C SER A 311 2.23 -3.35 25.10
N ASP A 312 3.24 -3.35 24.22
CA ASP A 312 3.75 -4.56 23.57
C ASP A 312 4.31 -5.55 24.61
N LEU A 313 5.10 -5.08 25.60
CA LEU A 313 5.64 -5.94 26.66
C LEU A 313 4.54 -6.72 27.39
N TYR A 314 3.43 -6.06 27.70
CA TYR A 314 2.29 -6.68 28.39
C TYR A 314 1.47 -7.56 27.45
N SER A 315 1.12 -7.05 26.28
CA SER A 315 0.24 -7.74 25.33
C SER A 315 0.89 -8.95 24.67
N GLU A 316 2.21 -8.99 24.54
CA GLU A 316 2.98 -10.17 24.15
C GLU A 316 2.97 -11.29 25.22
N ASN A 317 2.58 -10.96 26.46
CA ASN A 317 2.59 -11.87 27.62
C ASN A 317 1.21 -12.10 28.23
N GLY A 318 0.17 -11.92 27.43
CA GLY A 318 -1.21 -12.29 27.79
C GLY A 318 -2.12 -11.16 28.22
N TYR A 319 -1.64 -9.96 28.47
CA TYR A 319 -2.46 -8.84 28.92
C TYR A 319 -3.12 -8.14 27.73
N ALA A 320 -4.19 -8.75 27.21
CA ALA A 320 -4.84 -8.31 25.96
C ALA A 320 -5.47 -6.91 26.03
N LEU A 321 -5.84 -6.45 27.23
CA LEU A 321 -6.55 -5.19 27.47
C LEU A 321 -5.67 -4.13 28.14
N VAL A 322 -4.36 -4.33 28.15
CA VAL A 322 -3.45 -3.35 28.74
C VAL A 322 -3.64 -1.95 28.14
N SER A 323 -3.74 -0.97 29.01
CA SER A 323 -3.78 0.44 28.62
C SER A 323 -2.65 1.21 29.29
N VAL A 324 -1.97 2.05 28.53
CA VAL A 324 -0.90 2.93 29.02
C VAL A 324 -1.30 4.36 28.68
N ILE A 325 -1.61 5.14 29.73
CA ILE A 325 -2.11 6.51 29.59
C ILE A 325 -1.06 7.46 30.16
N PRO A 326 -0.57 8.43 29.39
CA PRO A 326 0.38 9.41 29.87
C PRO A 326 -0.35 10.52 30.62
N ASP A 327 0.18 10.89 31.76
CA ASP A 327 -0.14 12.15 32.44
C ASP A 327 1.07 13.07 32.37
N LEU A 328 0.86 14.26 31.82
CA LEU A 328 1.87 15.27 31.61
C LEU A 328 1.60 16.44 32.55
N SER A 329 2.49 16.65 33.53
CA SER A 329 2.41 17.74 34.51
C SER A 329 3.49 18.79 34.19
N PRO A 330 3.17 19.83 33.38
CA PRO A 330 4.12 20.89 33.06
C PRO A 330 4.35 21.87 34.23
N ASP A 331 5.62 22.17 34.54
CA ASP A 331 6.04 23.24 35.43
C ASP A 331 6.40 24.47 34.57
N GLU A 332 5.60 25.50 34.66
CA GLU A 332 5.78 26.74 33.88
C GLU A 332 6.97 27.58 34.35
N THR A 333 7.35 27.46 35.62
CA THR A 333 8.46 28.22 36.19
C THR A 333 9.80 27.65 35.72
N ASN A 334 9.95 26.34 35.82
CA ASN A 334 11.19 25.65 35.50
C ASN A 334 11.27 25.18 34.04
N LYS A 335 10.19 25.36 33.26
CA LYS A 335 10.06 24.87 31.86
C LYS A 335 10.36 23.37 31.75
N THR A 336 9.85 22.61 32.71
CA THR A 336 9.98 21.14 32.73
C THR A 336 8.62 20.46 32.75
N VAL A 337 8.59 19.18 32.37
CA VAL A 337 7.38 18.36 32.41
C VAL A 337 7.70 17.04 33.10
N ALA A 338 6.91 16.70 34.12
CA ALA A 338 6.91 15.37 34.70
C ALA A 338 6.00 14.47 33.83
N VAL A 339 6.49 13.30 33.48
CA VAL A 339 5.77 12.30 32.69
C VAL A 339 5.42 11.14 33.60
N THR A 340 4.13 10.92 33.87
CA THR A 340 3.66 9.75 34.60
C THR A 340 2.93 8.82 33.62
N LEU A 341 3.41 7.59 33.49
CA LEU A 341 2.76 6.56 32.68
C LEU A 341 1.89 5.69 33.58
N ASN A 342 0.58 5.91 33.47
CA ASN A 342 -0.43 5.12 34.20
C ASN A 342 -0.73 3.86 33.41
N ILE A 343 -0.39 2.72 33.99
CA ILE A 343 -0.53 1.39 33.38
C ILE A 343 -1.71 0.68 34.02
N ASP A 344 -2.74 0.45 33.22
CA ASP A 344 -3.82 -0.48 33.59
C ASP A 344 -3.50 -1.81 32.90
N GLU A 345 -2.99 -2.76 33.69
CA GLU A 345 -2.55 -4.06 33.16
C GLU A 345 -3.71 -4.94 32.71
N GLY A 346 -4.85 -4.83 33.39
CA GLY A 346 -5.94 -5.79 33.26
C GLY A 346 -5.55 -7.21 33.67
N ASP A 347 -6.32 -8.17 33.22
CA ASP A 347 -6.09 -9.61 33.43
C ASP A 347 -5.30 -10.25 32.27
N LYS A 348 -4.75 -11.46 32.54
CA LYS A 348 -4.19 -12.31 31.48
C LYS A 348 -5.30 -13.07 30.77
N TYR A 349 -5.24 -13.06 29.46
CA TYR A 349 -6.19 -13.70 28.55
C TYR A 349 -5.54 -14.83 27.78
N ARG A 350 -6.35 -15.83 27.44
CA ARG A 350 -6.01 -16.88 26.48
C ARG A 350 -6.81 -16.70 25.20
N ILE A 351 -6.34 -17.27 24.10
CA ILE A 351 -7.11 -17.34 22.86
C ILE A 351 -8.29 -18.29 23.07
N GLY A 352 -9.48 -17.77 22.88
CA GLY A 352 -10.72 -18.53 22.82
C GLY A 352 -10.91 -19.20 21.47
N ARG A 353 -12.05 -18.99 20.84
CA ARG A 353 -12.36 -19.53 19.52
C ARG A 353 -11.78 -18.67 18.41
N ILE A 354 -11.22 -19.32 17.38
CA ILE A 354 -10.78 -18.65 16.14
C ILE A 354 -11.80 -18.97 15.04
N GLU A 355 -12.56 -17.96 14.65
CA GLU A 355 -13.59 -18.06 13.62
C GLU A 355 -13.15 -17.35 12.34
N ILE A 356 -13.23 -18.06 11.20
CA ILE A 356 -12.87 -17.54 9.89
C ILE A 356 -14.15 -17.42 9.06
N SER A 357 -14.36 -16.27 8.43
CA SER A 357 -15.55 -15.98 7.63
C SER A 357 -15.24 -15.15 6.40
N GLY A 358 -16.13 -15.22 5.37
CA GLY A 358 -15.97 -14.49 4.12
C GLY A 358 -15.11 -15.20 3.07
N ASN A 359 -14.55 -16.36 3.39
CA ASN A 359 -13.74 -17.18 2.50
C ASN A 359 -14.62 -18.15 1.68
N ILE A 360 -15.22 -17.64 0.61
CA ILE A 360 -16.16 -18.41 -0.24
C ILE A 360 -15.42 -19.44 -1.10
N LYS A 361 -14.29 -19.07 -1.69
CA LYS A 361 -13.44 -19.90 -2.55
C LYS A 361 -12.25 -20.49 -1.82
N THR A 362 -11.63 -19.71 -0.95
CA THR A 362 -10.42 -20.10 -0.22
C THR A 362 -10.80 -21.08 0.89
N ARG A 363 -10.13 -22.22 0.94
CA ARG A 363 -10.33 -23.20 2.01
C ARG A 363 -9.91 -22.63 3.36
N ASP A 364 -10.66 -22.92 4.42
CA ASP A 364 -10.36 -22.49 5.80
C ASP A 364 -8.90 -22.75 6.18
N LYS A 365 -8.39 -23.95 5.91
CA LYS A 365 -7.02 -24.33 6.23
C LYS A 365 -5.94 -23.43 5.61
N VAL A 366 -6.23 -22.76 4.47
CA VAL A 366 -5.27 -21.87 3.82
C VAL A 366 -5.09 -20.60 4.63
N ILE A 367 -6.14 -20.12 5.28
CA ILE A 367 -6.12 -18.96 6.17
C ILE A 367 -5.58 -19.38 7.53
N ARG A 368 -6.12 -20.45 8.10
CA ARG A 368 -5.82 -20.92 9.45
C ARG A 368 -4.34 -21.25 9.65
N ARG A 369 -3.65 -21.81 8.66
CA ARG A 369 -2.20 -22.10 8.72
C ARG A 369 -1.31 -20.84 8.74
N GLU A 370 -1.85 -19.69 8.36
CA GLU A 370 -1.16 -18.41 8.46
C GLU A 370 -1.28 -17.76 9.84
N ILE A 371 -2.25 -18.22 10.65
CA ILE A 371 -2.47 -17.76 12.02
C ILE A 371 -1.42 -18.40 12.92
N ARG A 372 -0.72 -17.57 13.70
CA ARG A 372 0.35 -17.97 14.61
C ARG A 372 -0.12 -18.25 16.03
N LEU A 373 -1.41 -18.07 16.28
CA LEU A 373 -2.09 -18.32 17.54
C LEU A 373 -2.98 -19.55 17.38
N ALA A 374 -3.01 -20.40 18.39
CA ALA A 374 -3.96 -21.51 18.49
C ALA A 374 -4.93 -21.27 19.64
N GLU A 375 -6.09 -21.91 19.58
CA GLU A 375 -7.07 -21.90 20.66
C GLU A 375 -6.43 -22.50 21.94
N GLY A 376 -6.57 -21.79 23.06
CA GLY A 376 -5.93 -22.13 24.34
C GLY A 376 -4.55 -21.50 24.57
N ASP A 377 -3.89 -20.98 23.52
CA ASP A 377 -2.63 -20.24 23.69
C ASP A 377 -2.81 -19.00 24.55
N THR A 378 -1.76 -18.58 25.24
CA THR A 378 -1.73 -17.25 25.86
C THR A 378 -1.83 -16.19 24.77
N PHE A 379 -2.65 -15.15 24.97
CA PHE A 379 -2.75 -14.05 24.05
C PHE A 379 -1.36 -13.41 23.81
N ASP A 380 -1.08 -13.10 22.56
CA ASP A 380 0.19 -12.50 22.13
C ASP A 380 -0.07 -11.59 20.93
N SER A 381 0.04 -10.27 21.16
CA SER A 381 -0.24 -9.26 20.15
C SER A 381 0.76 -9.30 18.98
N SER A 382 2.00 -9.71 19.22
CA SER A 382 3.01 -9.84 18.17
C SER A 382 2.67 -10.98 17.20
N LYS A 383 2.21 -12.11 17.75
CA LYS A 383 1.72 -13.24 16.95
C LYS A 383 0.43 -12.90 16.20
N LEU A 384 -0.47 -12.11 16.82
CA LEU A 384 -1.69 -11.62 16.19
C LEU A 384 -1.36 -10.72 14.99
N LYS A 385 -0.51 -9.72 15.19
CA LYS A 385 -0.02 -8.84 14.13
C LYS A 385 0.64 -9.63 13.01
N ARG A 386 1.49 -10.59 13.37
CA ARG A 386 2.17 -11.44 12.39
C ARG A 386 1.19 -12.31 11.60
N SER A 387 0.14 -12.80 12.23
CA SER A 387 -0.93 -13.56 11.56
C SER A 387 -1.64 -12.69 10.53
N TYR A 388 -2.00 -11.47 10.89
CA TYR A 388 -2.58 -10.49 9.99
C TYR A 388 -1.69 -10.22 8.77
N GLU A 389 -0.39 -9.93 9.00
CA GLU A 389 0.58 -9.70 7.92
C GLU A 389 0.69 -10.92 6.99
N ARG A 390 0.70 -12.14 7.53
CA ARG A 390 0.79 -13.37 6.74
C ARG A 390 -0.44 -13.62 5.88
N ILE A 391 -1.63 -13.39 6.41
CA ILE A 391 -2.89 -13.52 5.63
C ILE A 391 -2.94 -12.48 4.53
N ASN A 392 -2.58 -11.21 4.83
CA ASN A 392 -2.49 -10.16 3.82
C ASN A 392 -1.46 -10.46 2.72
N ASN A 393 -0.34 -11.06 3.09
CA ASN A 393 0.73 -11.43 2.14
C ASN A 393 0.33 -12.56 1.18
N LEU A 394 -0.75 -13.29 1.44
CA LEU A 394 -1.32 -14.22 0.47
C LEU A 394 -1.82 -13.50 -0.79
N GLN A 395 -2.21 -12.22 -0.66
CA GLN A 395 -2.76 -11.40 -1.75
C GLN A 395 -4.06 -11.97 -2.36
N PHE A 396 -4.82 -12.76 -1.60
CA PHE A 396 -6.10 -13.36 -2.02
C PHE A 396 -7.30 -12.53 -1.61
N PHE A 397 -7.09 -11.52 -0.76
CA PHE A 397 -8.14 -10.74 -0.11
C PHE A 397 -7.96 -9.24 -0.37
N ASP A 398 -9.08 -8.53 -0.56
CA ASP A 398 -9.15 -7.07 -0.59
C ASP A 398 -9.00 -6.50 0.81
N THR A 399 -9.73 -7.11 1.76
CA THR A 399 -9.68 -6.74 3.17
C THR A 399 -9.51 -7.97 4.04
N VAL A 400 -8.74 -7.82 5.10
CA VAL A 400 -8.56 -8.79 6.16
C VAL A 400 -8.78 -8.05 7.47
N ASP A 401 -9.84 -8.40 8.19
CA ASP A 401 -10.13 -7.86 9.50
C ASP A 401 -9.90 -8.96 10.55
N MET A 402 -8.99 -8.73 11.48
CA MET A 402 -8.75 -9.61 12.60
C MET A 402 -9.13 -8.89 13.88
N VAL A 403 -10.34 -9.16 14.36
CA VAL A 403 -10.92 -8.46 15.50
C VAL A 403 -10.85 -9.35 16.73
N PRO A 404 -10.00 -9.01 17.72
CA PRO A 404 -10.02 -9.68 19.01
C PRO A 404 -11.26 -9.25 19.79
N LYS A 405 -12.03 -10.24 20.29
CA LYS A 405 -13.24 -10.06 21.10
C LYS A 405 -13.00 -10.61 22.51
N PRO A 406 -12.68 -9.77 23.48
CA PRO A 406 -12.46 -10.23 24.85
C PRO A 406 -13.76 -10.68 25.50
N LYS A 407 -13.71 -11.83 26.16
CA LYS A 407 -14.73 -12.37 27.07
C LYS A 407 -14.22 -12.25 28.49
N TYR A 408 -14.81 -11.35 29.24
CA TYR A 408 -14.35 -10.99 30.60
C TYR A 408 -14.57 -12.14 31.59
N GLU A 409 -15.66 -12.89 31.44
CA GLU A 409 -16.04 -13.98 32.35
C GLU A 409 -15.02 -15.13 32.32
N ASP A 410 -14.62 -15.54 31.10
CA ASP A 410 -13.73 -16.69 30.89
C ASP A 410 -12.26 -16.28 30.76
N LYS A 411 -11.96 -14.99 30.78
CA LYS A 411 -10.62 -14.42 30.48
C LYS A 411 -10.05 -14.97 29.16
N THR A 412 -10.90 -15.06 28.15
CA THR A 412 -10.53 -15.50 26.80
C THR A 412 -10.74 -14.37 25.78
N VAL A 413 -10.00 -14.43 24.68
CA VAL A 413 -10.17 -13.54 23.53
C VAL A 413 -10.54 -14.40 22.33
N ASP A 414 -11.77 -14.30 21.87
CA ASP A 414 -12.16 -14.87 20.59
C ASP A 414 -11.57 -14.02 19.46
N LEU A 415 -11.16 -14.68 18.40
CA LEU A 415 -10.56 -14.02 17.25
C LEU A 415 -11.45 -14.21 16.02
N ASP A 416 -12.12 -13.14 15.62
CA ASP A 416 -12.89 -13.09 14.37
C ASP A 416 -11.96 -12.68 13.23
N VAL A 417 -11.76 -13.58 12.28
CA VAL A 417 -10.99 -13.34 11.06
C VAL A 417 -11.96 -13.22 9.88
N LYS A 418 -12.29 -12.00 9.51
CA LYS A 418 -13.17 -11.72 8.38
C LYS A 418 -12.34 -11.35 7.17
N VAL A 419 -12.58 -12.05 6.06
CA VAL A 419 -11.87 -11.77 4.80
C VAL A 419 -12.86 -11.44 3.70
N LYS A 420 -12.44 -10.55 2.78
CA LYS A 420 -13.15 -10.29 1.54
C LYS A 420 -12.27 -10.71 0.37
N GLU A 421 -12.67 -11.76 -0.32
CA GLU A 421 -11.89 -12.31 -1.42
C GLU A 421 -11.86 -11.37 -2.64
N LYS A 422 -10.73 -11.35 -3.33
CA LYS A 422 -10.56 -10.68 -4.63
C LYS A 422 -10.17 -11.68 -5.72
N PRO A 423 -10.30 -11.30 -6.99
CA PRO A 423 -9.73 -12.08 -8.08
C PRO A 423 -8.23 -12.31 -7.86
N THR A 424 -7.79 -13.57 -7.97
CA THR A 424 -6.39 -13.99 -7.75
C THR A 424 -5.65 -14.23 -9.05
N GLY A 425 -6.29 -14.00 -10.19
CA GLY A 425 -5.67 -13.93 -11.50
C GLY A 425 -5.04 -12.56 -11.71
N PHE A 426 -3.77 -12.52 -12.07
CA PHE A 426 -3.02 -11.30 -12.31
C PHE A 426 -2.23 -11.42 -13.62
N LEU A 427 -2.48 -10.47 -14.53
CA LEU A 427 -1.71 -10.31 -15.75
C LEU A 427 -0.81 -9.07 -15.58
N SER A 428 0.51 -9.28 -15.67
CA SER A 428 1.49 -8.22 -15.71
C SER A 428 2.08 -8.16 -17.10
N VAL A 429 2.09 -6.98 -17.70
CA VAL A 429 2.80 -6.71 -18.96
C VAL A 429 3.80 -5.61 -18.69
N GLY A 430 5.04 -5.84 -19.05
CA GLY A 430 6.14 -4.92 -18.84
C GLY A 430 7.00 -4.78 -20.08
N GLY A 431 7.76 -3.70 -20.14
CA GLY A 431 8.79 -3.51 -21.13
C GLY A 431 10.01 -2.90 -20.48
N GLY A 432 11.17 -3.16 -21.03
CA GLY A 432 12.43 -2.64 -20.52
C GLY A 432 13.46 -2.50 -21.63
N TYR A 433 14.59 -1.97 -21.26
CA TYR A 433 15.79 -1.94 -22.10
C TYR A 433 17.00 -2.23 -21.24
N SER A 434 17.90 -3.05 -21.75
CA SER A 434 19.16 -3.34 -21.11
C SER A 434 20.29 -3.12 -22.14
N SER A 435 21.44 -2.64 -21.69
CA SER A 435 22.64 -2.51 -22.54
C SER A 435 23.17 -3.87 -23.03
N VAL A 436 22.74 -4.96 -22.38
CA VAL A 436 23.15 -6.35 -22.70
C VAL A 436 22.17 -7.01 -23.66
N ASP A 437 20.88 -6.98 -23.33
CA ASP A 437 19.84 -7.73 -24.06
C ASP A 437 19.03 -6.84 -25.04
N GLY A 438 19.29 -5.52 -25.06
CA GLY A 438 18.53 -4.59 -25.87
C GLY A 438 17.12 -4.35 -25.32
N LEU A 439 16.14 -4.20 -26.19
CA LEU A 439 14.74 -4.00 -25.83
C LEU A 439 14.16 -5.31 -25.31
N ILE A 440 13.45 -5.25 -24.18
CA ILE A 440 12.85 -6.43 -23.52
C ILE A 440 11.36 -6.17 -23.34
N ALA A 441 10.54 -7.12 -23.71
CA ALA A 441 9.11 -7.17 -23.40
C ALA A 441 8.82 -8.39 -22.52
N THR A 442 8.04 -8.21 -21.46
CA THR A 442 7.66 -9.29 -20.55
C THR A 442 6.15 -9.37 -20.40
N ALA A 443 5.64 -10.57 -20.30
CA ALA A 443 4.24 -10.83 -19.96
C ALA A 443 4.17 -11.99 -18.96
N ASP A 444 3.58 -11.76 -17.80
CA ASP A 444 3.41 -12.74 -16.75
C ASP A 444 1.93 -12.92 -16.42
N LEU A 445 1.40 -14.10 -16.64
CA LEU A 445 0.06 -14.48 -16.19
C LEU A 445 0.20 -15.40 -14.97
N THR A 446 -0.28 -14.95 -13.84
CA THR A 446 -0.26 -15.73 -12.59
C THR A 446 -1.69 -15.94 -12.10
N GLN A 447 -2.08 -17.18 -11.87
CA GLN A 447 -3.30 -17.54 -11.14
C GLN A 447 -2.91 -18.06 -9.77
N GLY A 448 -3.19 -17.27 -8.74
CA GLY A 448 -3.04 -17.67 -7.35
C GLY A 448 -4.27 -18.40 -6.83
N ASN A 449 -4.13 -19.00 -5.64
CA ASN A 449 -5.20 -19.68 -4.93
C ASN A 449 -6.00 -20.70 -5.78
N LEU A 450 -5.28 -21.47 -6.60
CA LEU A 450 -5.87 -22.46 -7.51
C LEU A 450 -6.76 -23.43 -6.71
N PHE A 451 -8.03 -23.56 -7.12
CA PHE A 451 -9.07 -24.38 -6.47
C PHE A 451 -9.23 -24.07 -4.94
N GLY A 452 -8.90 -22.86 -4.54
CA GLY A 452 -8.97 -22.44 -3.12
C GLY A 452 -7.92 -23.10 -2.22
N LYS A 453 -6.88 -23.74 -2.76
CA LYS A 453 -5.86 -24.47 -2.03
C LYS A 453 -4.61 -23.64 -1.68
N GLY A 454 -4.55 -22.37 -2.13
CA GLY A 454 -3.37 -21.51 -1.97
C GLY A 454 -2.22 -21.89 -2.89
N GLN A 455 -2.48 -22.65 -3.95
CA GLN A 455 -1.51 -23.03 -4.98
C GLN A 455 -1.46 -21.98 -6.09
N TYR A 456 -0.35 -21.95 -6.84
CA TYR A 456 -0.12 -20.99 -7.91
C TYR A 456 0.24 -21.72 -9.21
N ILE A 457 -0.28 -21.21 -10.31
CA ILE A 457 0.22 -21.51 -11.65
C ILE A 457 0.65 -20.21 -12.31
N LYS A 458 1.80 -20.23 -12.97
CA LYS A 458 2.36 -19.06 -13.64
C LYS A 458 2.81 -19.41 -15.03
N VAL A 459 2.46 -18.56 -15.99
CA VAL A 459 3.00 -18.54 -17.35
C VAL A 459 3.78 -17.24 -17.50
N LYS A 460 5.07 -17.35 -17.79
CA LYS A 460 5.95 -16.20 -18.04
C LYS A 460 6.45 -16.26 -19.48
N GLY A 461 6.41 -15.11 -20.16
CA GLY A 461 7.05 -14.86 -21.43
C GLY A 461 7.94 -13.63 -21.35
N GLU A 462 9.16 -13.74 -21.83
CA GLU A 462 10.11 -12.64 -21.95
C GLU A 462 10.74 -12.68 -23.33
N LEU A 463 10.71 -11.54 -24.05
CA LEU A 463 11.26 -11.37 -25.37
C LEU A 463 12.24 -10.18 -25.32
N GLY A 464 13.50 -10.47 -25.48
CA GLY A 464 14.55 -9.47 -25.61
C GLY A 464 15.16 -9.48 -27.02
N GLY A 465 15.91 -8.45 -27.33
CA GLY A 465 16.61 -8.34 -28.62
C GLY A 465 17.64 -9.46 -28.83
N LYS A 466 18.23 -10.00 -27.73
CA LYS A 466 19.23 -11.08 -27.74
C LYS A 466 18.85 -12.29 -26.88
N SER A 467 17.67 -12.26 -26.24
CA SER A 467 17.25 -13.36 -25.38
C SER A 467 15.74 -13.56 -25.45
N SER A 468 15.30 -14.80 -25.27
CA SER A 468 13.92 -15.09 -24.98
C SER A 468 13.81 -16.15 -23.88
N PHE A 469 12.75 -16.03 -23.06
CA PHE A 469 12.48 -16.97 -21.97
C PHE A 469 10.98 -17.22 -21.88
N TYR A 470 10.60 -18.46 -21.82
CA TYR A 470 9.21 -18.91 -21.63
C TYR A 470 9.19 -19.93 -20.50
N GLU A 471 8.28 -19.79 -19.56
CA GLU A 471 8.15 -20.68 -18.42
C GLU A 471 6.66 -20.96 -18.13
N LEU A 472 6.34 -22.21 -17.88
CA LEU A 472 5.12 -22.63 -17.22
C LEU A 472 5.50 -23.29 -15.91
N SER A 473 5.07 -22.72 -14.79
CA SER A 473 5.41 -23.22 -13.45
C SER A 473 4.19 -23.35 -12.55
N PHE A 474 4.30 -24.31 -11.63
CA PHE A 474 3.34 -24.59 -10.57
C PHE A 474 4.06 -24.51 -9.23
N LYS A 475 3.41 -23.90 -8.22
CA LYS A 475 3.92 -23.82 -6.86
C LYS A 475 2.85 -24.17 -5.85
N ASP A 476 3.15 -25.09 -4.95
CA ASP A 476 2.37 -25.37 -3.74
C ASP A 476 3.18 -24.96 -2.51
N PRO A 477 2.85 -23.86 -1.83
CA PRO A 477 3.57 -23.37 -0.65
C PRO A 477 3.54 -24.34 0.56
N TYR A 478 2.57 -25.27 0.57
CA TYR A 478 2.36 -26.22 1.66
C TYR A 478 2.08 -27.62 1.08
N PHE A 479 3.06 -28.16 0.40
CA PHE A 479 2.96 -29.44 -0.27
C PHE A 479 2.57 -30.57 0.69
N LEU A 480 1.54 -31.30 0.37
CA LEU A 480 0.93 -32.34 1.23
C LEU A 480 0.60 -31.83 2.64
N ASP A 481 0.16 -30.56 2.76
CA ASP A 481 -0.15 -29.91 4.03
C ASP A 481 1.02 -29.82 5.01
N THR A 482 2.24 -29.96 4.53
CA THR A 482 3.48 -29.79 5.30
C THR A 482 4.00 -28.37 5.20
N SER A 483 5.06 -28.04 5.95
CA SER A 483 5.78 -26.77 5.84
C SER A 483 6.77 -26.70 4.66
N TYR A 484 6.76 -27.69 3.77
CA TYR A 484 7.57 -27.70 2.56
C TYR A 484 6.79 -27.12 1.39
N ALA A 485 7.45 -26.24 0.64
CA ALA A 485 6.93 -25.70 -0.62
C ALA A 485 7.47 -26.53 -1.79
N LEU A 486 6.57 -26.99 -2.64
CA LEU A 486 6.91 -27.60 -3.93
C LEU A 486 6.86 -26.55 -5.02
N SER A 487 7.89 -26.47 -5.86
CA SER A 487 7.86 -25.72 -7.13
C SER A 487 8.27 -26.66 -8.26
N THR A 488 7.57 -26.61 -9.37
CA THR A 488 7.91 -27.39 -10.55
C THR A 488 7.54 -26.61 -11.80
N GLY A 489 8.24 -26.85 -12.90
CA GLY A 489 7.93 -26.15 -14.14
C GLY A 489 8.78 -26.64 -15.30
N ILE A 490 8.37 -26.18 -16.47
CA ILE A 490 9.09 -26.34 -17.72
C ILE A 490 9.44 -25.00 -18.29
N TYR A 491 10.58 -24.90 -18.93
CA TYR A 491 11.01 -23.65 -19.54
C TYR A 491 11.70 -23.86 -20.88
N ARG A 492 11.69 -22.83 -21.68
CA ARG A 492 12.50 -22.68 -22.88
C ARG A 492 13.22 -21.35 -22.83
N THR A 493 14.52 -21.37 -23.12
CA THR A 493 15.32 -20.16 -23.22
C THR A 493 16.15 -20.16 -24.49
N THR A 494 16.30 -18.98 -25.07
CA THR A 494 17.23 -18.72 -26.17
C THR A 494 18.08 -17.52 -25.78
N ARG A 495 19.39 -17.58 -26.00
CA ARG A 495 20.29 -16.47 -25.79
C ARG A 495 21.33 -16.42 -26.89
N GLU A 496 21.44 -15.26 -27.52
CA GLU A 496 22.46 -14.94 -28.49
C GLU A 496 23.65 -14.32 -27.74
N TYR A 497 24.76 -15.04 -27.76
CA TYR A 497 26.07 -14.53 -27.34
C TYR A 497 26.76 -13.89 -28.56
N ILE A 498 27.91 -13.29 -28.36
CA ILE A 498 28.63 -12.64 -29.46
C ILE A 498 29.08 -13.69 -30.49
N GLU A 499 29.55 -14.84 -30.03
CA GLU A 499 30.19 -15.86 -30.84
C GLU A 499 29.31 -17.10 -31.11
N TYR A 500 28.16 -17.25 -30.45
CA TYR A 500 27.29 -18.42 -30.59
C TYR A 500 25.88 -18.19 -30.03
N ASP A 501 24.96 -19.04 -30.41
CA ASP A 501 23.61 -19.08 -29.84
C ASP A 501 23.47 -20.28 -28.88
N LYS A 502 22.81 -20.04 -27.75
CA LYS A 502 22.33 -21.10 -26.85
C LYS A 502 20.81 -21.20 -26.91
N ARG A 503 20.29 -22.38 -27.20
CA ARG A 503 18.85 -22.70 -27.08
C ARG A 503 18.70 -23.84 -26.10
N ALA A 504 17.84 -23.68 -25.08
CA ALA A 504 17.66 -24.73 -24.08
C ALA A 504 16.17 -24.93 -23.75
N ASN A 505 15.81 -26.20 -23.51
CA ASN A 505 14.55 -26.59 -22.91
C ASN A 505 14.84 -27.31 -21.60
N GLY A 506 14.13 -26.98 -20.56
CA GLY A 506 14.37 -27.54 -19.24
C GLY A 506 13.10 -27.86 -18.47
N PHE A 507 13.28 -28.71 -17.48
CA PHE A 507 12.30 -29.05 -16.46
C PHE A 507 12.97 -28.86 -15.10
N PHE A 508 12.27 -28.29 -14.16
CA PHE A 508 12.75 -28.19 -12.78
C PHE A 508 11.71 -28.66 -11.76
N MET A 509 12.20 -29.16 -10.65
CA MET A 509 11.39 -29.50 -9.49
C MET A 509 12.18 -29.18 -8.22
N GLY A 510 11.59 -28.39 -7.33
CA GLY A 510 12.24 -27.94 -6.09
C GLY A 510 11.36 -28.15 -4.87
N LEU A 511 12.00 -28.48 -3.76
CA LEU A 511 11.40 -28.53 -2.43
C LEU A 511 12.11 -27.52 -1.53
N GLY A 512 11.35 -26.56 -1.01
CA GLY A 512 11.86 -25.49 -0.16
C GLY A 512 11.16 -25.43 1.19
N LYS A 513 11.84 -24.86 2.19
CA LYS A 513 11.30 -24.64 3.53
C LYS A 513 11.83 -23.33 4.11
N SER A 514 10.95 -22.54 4.75
CA SER A 514 11.40 -21.46 5.61
C SER A 514 11.87 -22.04 6.94
N LEU A 515 13.18 -21.88 7.24
CA LEU A 515 13.79 -22.38 8.47
C LEU A 515 13.54 -21.44 9.65
N SER A 516 13.50 -20.13 9.36
CA SER A 516 13.15 -19.08 10.30
C SER A 516 12.59 -17.87 9.54
N GLU A 517 12.38 -16.75 10.21
CA GLU A 517 11.85 -15.52 9.60
C GLU A 517 12.69 -15.02 8.42
N TYR A 518 14.02 -15.11 8.55
CA TYR A 518 14.96 -14.62 7.55
C TYR A 518 15.66 -15.73 6.73
N TRP A 519 15.55 -16.98 7.15
CA TRP A 519 16.25 -18.08 6.52
C TRP A 519 15.32 -18.98 5.71
N LYS A 520 15.74 -19.27 4.48
CA LYS A 520 15.06 -20.24 3.59
C LYS A 520 16.10 -21.20 3.06
N ALA A 521 15.72 -22.46 2.94
CA ALA A 521 16.50 -23.47 2.26
C ALA A 521 15.63 -24.17 1.23
N ASP A 522 16.19 -24.46 0.09
CA ASP A 522 15.56 -25.28 -0.94
C ASP A 522 16.57 -26.23 -1.60
N VAL A 523 16.04 -27.29 -2.17
CA VAL A 523 16.79 -28.21 -3.02
C VAL A 523 16.01 -28.34 -4.32
N SER A 524 16.62 -27.99 -5.42
CA SER A 524 16.04 -28.08 -6.76
C SER A 524 16.76 -29.10 -7.61
N TYR A 525 16.01 -29.93 -8.32
CA TYR A 525 16.45 -30.74 -9.41
C TYR A 525 16.15 -30.00 -10.72
N ASN A 526 17.14 -29.98 -11.63
CA ASN A 526 16.98 -29.40 -12.96
C ASN A 526 17.46 -30.36 -14.02
N PHE A 527 16.67 -30.58 -15.06
CA PHE A 527 17.04 -31.27 -16.28
C PHE A 527 16.96 -30.30 -17.44
N GLU A 528 18.07 -30.05 -18.12
CA GLU A 528 18.17 -29.13 -19.26
C GLU A 528 18.77 -29.85 -20.46
N LYS A 529 18.13 -29.64 -21.62
CA LYS A 529 18.68 -29.97 -22.92
C LYS A 529 19.05 -28.69 -23.64
N ALA A 530 20.34 -28.38 -23.76
CA ALA A 530 20.87 -27.18 -24.39
C ALA A 530 21.54 -27.52 -25.73
N THR A 531 21.27 -26.71 -26.74
CA THR A 531 21.88 -26.73 -28.05
C THR A 531 22.68 -25.44 -28.24
N ILE A 532 23.96 -25.62 -28.63
CA ILE A 532 24.85 -24.54 -29.03
C ILE A 532 24.98 -24.63 -30.54
N ASP A 533 24.65 -23.58 -31.22
CA ASP A 533 24.71 -23.48 -32.69
C ASP A 533 25.01 -22.04 -33.13
N ASN A 534 24.97 -21.76 -34.44
CA ASN A 534 25.29 -20.46 -35.05
C ASN A 534 26.66 -19.93 -34.57
N ILE A 535 27.64 -20.80 -34.45
CA ILE A 535 28.98 -20.44 -34.01
C ILE A 535 29.70 -19.65 -35.10
N ASP A 536 30.23 -18.47 -34.75
CA ASP A 536 31.01 -17.64 -35.68
C ASP A 536 32.22 -18.42 -36.21
N ALA A 537 32.47 -18.33 -37.50
CA ALA A 537 33.57 -19.03 -38.16
C ALA A 537 34.95 -18.59 -37.59
N SER A 538 35.05 -17.36 -37.10
CA SER A 538 36.26 -16.82 -36.44
C SER A 538 36.36 -17.15 -34.96
N ALA A 539 35.32 -17.75 -34.35
CA ALA A 539 35.28 -18.04 -32.92
C ALA A 539 36.41 -18.99 -32.44
N SER A 540 36.75 -18.84 -31.17
CA SER A 540 37.72 -19.68 -30.47
C SER A 540 37.46 -21.17 -30.67
N PRO A 541 38.51 -22.02 -30.83
CA PRO A 541 38.37 -23.47 -30.84
C PRO A 541 37.65 -24.01 -29.59
N ILE A 542 37.79 -23.36 -28.44
CA ILE A 542 37.15 -23.73 -27.19
C ILE A 542 35.62 -23.56 -27.32
N ILE A 543 35.17 -22.56 -28.06
CA ILE A 543 33.73 -22.31 -28.33
C ILE A 543 33.22 -23.34 -29.35
N LYS A 544 33.98 -23.58 -30.41
CA LYS A 544 33.64 -24.58 -31.46
C LYS A 544 33.50 -25.98 -30.90
N ASP A 545 34.34 -26.36 -29.94
CA ASP A 545 34.23 -27.63 -29.23
C ASP A 545 32.91 -27.85 -28.48
N GLN A 546 32.12 -26.80 -28.26
CA GLN A 546 30.84 -26.88 -27.55
C GLN A 546 29.63 -27.00 -28.50
N GLU A 547 29.87 -27.01 -29.82
CA GLU A 547 28.81 -27.16 -30.81
C GLU A 547 27.98 -28.43 -30.60
N GLY A 548 26.69 -28.31 -30.79
CA GLY A 548 25.76 -29.43 -30.70
C GLY A 548 24.90 -29.43 -29.46
N THR A 549 24.29 -30.56 -29.20
CA THR A 549 23.27 -30.70 -28.14
C THR A 549 23.86 -31.43 -26.94
N ASN A 550 23.73 -30.81 -25.80
CA ASN A 550 24.17 -31.34 -24.50
C ASN A 550 22.99 -31.41 -23.51
N THR A 551 23.02 -32.37 -22.62
CA THR A 551 22.04 -32.55 -21.56
C THR A 551 22.73 -32.42 -20.17
N THR A 552 22.04 -31.70 -19.29
CA THR A 552 22.49 -31.50 -17.90
C THR A 552 21.40 -31.98 -16.96
N SER A 553 21.75 -32.88 -16.05
CA SER A 553 20.88 -33.32 -14.95
C SER A 553 21.58 -32.97 -13.65
N SER A 554 20.98 -32.09 -12.88
CA SER A 554 21.64 -31.48 -11.72
C SER A 554 20.72 -31.35 -10.51
N ILE A 555 21.34 -31.34 -9.35
CA ILE A 555 20.68 -30.99 -8.06
C ILE A 555 21.40 -29.79 -7.45
N THR A 556 20.60 -28.84 -6.98
CA THR A 556 21.11 -27.59 -6.43
C THR A 556 20.46 -27.29 -5.07
N PRO A 557 21.11 -27.65 -3.95
CA PRO A 557 20.79 -27.08 -2.65
C PRO A 557 21.13 -25.59 -2.62
N THR A 558 20.19 -24.80 -2.07
CA THR A 558 20.30 -23.35 -1.90
C THR A 558 19.92 -22.98 -0.48
N ILE A 559 20.66 -22.07 0.13
CA ILE A 559 20.30 -21.44 1.39
C ILE A 559 20.37 -19.92 1.25
N VAL A 560 19.32 -19.24 1.69
CA VAL A 560 19.22 -17.78 1.62
C VAL A 560 18.87 -17.24 3.00
N ARG A 561 19.63 -16.25 3.43
CA ARG A 561 19.25 -15.37 4.54
C ARG A 561 18.96 -13.98 3.98
N ASP A 562 17.73 -13.49 4.16
CA ASP A 562 17.34 -12.15 3.69
C ASP A 562 16.67 -11.39 4.83
N SER A 563 17.37 -10.39 5.35
CA SER A 563 16.91 -9.52 6.44
C SER A 563 16.82 -8.06 6.01
N ARG A 564 16.73 -7.79 4.69
CA ARG A 564 16.59 -6.44 4.15
C ARG A 564 15.25 -5.84 4.57
N ASP A 565 15.27 -4.55 4.86
CA ASP A 565 14.08 -3.75 5.18
C ASP A 565 13.13 -3.61 3.98
N ASN A 566 13.68 -3.55 2.78
CA ASN A 566 12.95 -3.51 1.51
C ASN A 566 13.67 -4.38 0.47
N TYR A 567 12.92 -5.22 -0.25
CA TYR A 567 13.51 -6.11 -1.26
C TYR A 567 13.94 -5.37 -2.55
N ILE A 568 13.26 -4.27 -2.88
CA ILE A 568 13.48 -3.50 -4.11
C ILE A 568 14.47 -2.36 -3.87
N ASP A 569 14.38 -1.68 -2.74
CA ASP A 569 15.15 -0.49 -2.40
C ASP A 569 15.67 -0.58 -0.97
N PRO A 570 16.63 -1.49 -0.72
CA PRO A 570 17.11 -1.73 0.63
C PRO A 570 17.97 -0.59 1.16
N SER A 571 17.75 -0.24 2.43
CA SER A 571 18.58 0.71 3.16
C SER A 571 19.27 0.09 4.38
N LYS A 572 18.76 -1.06 4.84
CA LYS A 572 19.25 -1.76 6.03
C LYS A 572 19.10 -3.27 5.88
N GLY A 573 20.00 -4.01 6.55
CA GLY A 573 19.95 -5.47 6.60
C GLY A 573 20.90 -6.13 5.64
N SER A 574 20.67 -7.39 5.31
CA SER A 574 21.56 -8.14 4.43
C SER A 574 20.85 -9.23 3.66
N ARG A 575 21.36 -9.55 2.49
CA ARG A 575 21.01 -10.74 1.72
C ARG A 575 22.25 -11.60 1.51
N ASN A 576 22.20 -12.84 1.97
CA ASN A 576 23.28 -13.80 1.87
C ASN A 576 22.74 -15.06 1.18
N LEU A 577 23.37 -15.45 0.10
CA LEU A 577 23.01 -16.61 -0.74
C LEU A 577 24.18 -17.57 -0.79
N ALA A 578 23.91 -18.84 -0.58
CA ALA A 578 24.83 -19.91 -0.89
C ALA A 578 24.12 -20.95 -1.75
N THR A 579 24.72 -21.29 -2.88
CA THR A 579 24.26 -22.38 -3.77
C THR A 579 25.38 -23.34 -4.06
N PHE A 580 25.01 -24.60 -4.19
CA PHE A 580 25.92 -25.63 -4.64
C PHE A 580 25.23 -26.53 -5.68
N THR A 581 25.70 -26.55 -6.90
CA THR A 581 25.12 -27.36 -7.97
C THR A 581 26.05 -28.59 -8.22
N PHE A 582 25.46 -29.76 -8.19
CA PHE A 582 26.06 -30.98 -8.63
C PHE A 582 25.32 -31.46 -9.90
N ALA A 583 25.99 -31.42 -11.02
CA ALA A 583 25.55 -31.96 -12.29
C ALA A 583 26.33 -33.24 -12.59
N GLY A 584 25.63 -34.31 -12.93
CA GLY A 584 26.23 -35.63 -13.12
C GLY A 584 25.28 -36.78 -12.80
N LEU A 585 23.99 -36.45 -12.59
CA LEU A 585 22.92 -37.44 -12.32
C LEU A 585 22.37 -38.07 -13.61
N GLY A 586 23.16 -38.01 -14.68
CA GLY A 586 22.80 -38.40 -16.05
C GLY A 586 22.96 -37.24 -17.03
N GLY A 587 23.00 -37.54 -18.32
CA GLY A 587 23.26 -36.56 -19.38
C GLY A 587 24.71 -36.48 -19.82
N SER A 588 25.00 -35.53 -20.72
CA SER A 588 26.34 -35.36 -21.31
C SER A 588 27.27 -34.49 -20.47
N ASN A 589 26.72 -33.56 -19.68
CA ASN A 589 27.47 -32.65 -18.84
C ASN A 589 27.61 -33.18 -17.41
N ALA A 590 28.82 -33.02 -16.84
CA ALA A 590 29.07 -33.32 -15.44
C ALA A 590 30.01 -32.27 -14.84
N PHE A 591 29.54 -31.56 -13.80
CA PHE A 591 30.31 -30.52 -13.14
C PHE A 591 29.80 -30.25 -11.70
N VAL A 592 30.60 -29.56 -10.94
CA VAL A 592 30.23 -28.94 -9.68
C VAL A 592 30.34 -27.43 -9.80
N LYS A 593 29.41 -26.70 -9.19
CA LYS A 593 29.41 -25.21 -9.16
C LYS A 593 28.96 -24.73 -7.82
N GLY A 594 29.77 -23.92 -7.17
CA GLY A 594 29.43 -23.26 -5.91
C GLY A 594 29.41 -21.76 -6.08
N LEU A 595 28.46 -21.09 -5.44
CA LEU A 595 28.32 -19.61 -5.41
C LEU A 595 27.98 -19.16 -4.01
N LEU A 596 28.74 -18.19 -3.50
CA LEU A 596 28.46 -17.44 -2.31
C LEU A 596 28.30 -15.97 -2.71
N ASP A 597 27.17 -15.35 -2.38
CA ASP A 597 26.88 -13.94 -2.67
C ASP A 597 26.31 -13.29 -1.40
N SER A 598 26.99 -12.28 -0.88
CA SER A 598 26.67 -11.63 0.38
C SER A 598 26.64 -10.12 0.22
N ALA A 599 25.49 -9.50 0.38
CA ALA A 599 25.27 -8.05 0.32
C ALA A 599 24.74 -7.52 1.66
N TRP A 600 25.37 -6.47 2.17
CA TRP A 600 25.04 -5.82 3.43
C TRP A 600 24.75 -4.35 3.21
N TYR A 601 23.69 -3.85 3.84
CA TYR A 601 23.23 -2.47 3.77
C TYR A 601 23.29 -1.83 5.16
N PHE A 602 23.98 -0.71 5.26
CA PHE A 602 24.20 0.05 6.48
C PHE A 602 23.55 1.43 6.34
N PRO A 603 22.51 1.75 7.16
CA PRO A 603 21.89 3.06 7.11
C PRO A 603 22.81 4.13 7.70
N LEU A 604 22.96 5.25 6.99
CA LEU A 604 23.73 6.42 7.40
C LEU A 604 22.83 7.66 7.31
N GLY A 605 21.93 7.85 8.30
CA GLY A 605 20.89 8.87 8.27
C GLY A 605 19.90 8.61 7.13
N GLU A 606 19.78 9.53 6.17
CA GLU A 606 18.91 9.39 4.98
C GLU A 606 19.60 8.65 3.84
N THR A 607 20.87 8.25 4.00
CA THR A 607 21.68 7.56 3.00
C THR A 607 21.94 6.12 3.41
N ALA A 608 22.44 5.30 2.50
CA ALA A 608 22.84 3.93 2.78
C ALA A 608 24.20 3.63 2.18
N PHE A 609 24.96 2.79 2.85
CA PHE A 609 26.20 2.22 2.35
C PHE A 609 26.00 0.73 2.11
N MET A 610 26.33 0.23 0.91
CA MET A 610 26.23 -1.18 0.55
C MET A 610 27.63 -1.77 0.32
N LEU A 611 27.85 -2.93 0.91
CA LEU A 611 29.01 -3.79 0.60
C LEU A 611 28.50 -5.13 0.09
N ARG A 612 29.04 -5.60 -1.02
CA ARG A 612 28.76 -6.93 -1.57
C ARG A 612 30.05 -7.66 -1.86
N GLY A 613 30.08 -8.92 -1.51
CA GLY A 613 31.13 -9.86 -1.90
C GLY A 613 30.51 -11.07 -2.57
N ARG A 614 31.06 -11.49 -3.72
CA ARG A 614 30.66 -12.71 -4.41
C ARG A 614 31.90 -13.54 -4.72
N ILE A 615 31.82 -14.84 -4.45
CA ILE A 615 32.81 -15.83 -4.84
C ILE A 615 32.11 -17.01 -5.50
N GLY A 616 32.58 -17.38 -6.67
CA GLY A 616 32.09 -18.53 -7.42
C GLY A 616 33.22 -19.48 -7.78
N TYR A 617 32.92 -20.78 -7.79
CA TYR A 617 33.81 -21.83 -8.25
C TYR A 617 33.03 -22.87 -9.05
N ALA A 618 33.54 -23.28 -10.21
CA ALA A 618 32.93 -24.30 -11.03
C ALA A 618 34.06 -25.20 -11.64
N LYS A 619 33.80 -26.49 -11.73
CA LYS A 619 34.74 -27.45 -12.28
C LYS A 619 34.01 -28.62 -12.94
N GLY A 620 34.44 -29.00 -14.15
CA GLY A 620 34.04 -30.26 -14.76
C GLY A 620 34.53 -31.45 -13.94
N ILE A 621 33.72 -32.50 -13.85
CA ILE A 621 34.04 -33.76 -13.15
C ILE A 621 33.81 -34.92 -14.10
N PHE A 622 34.30 -36.12 -13.74
CA PHE A 622 34.17 -37.33 -14.54
C PHE A 622 34.71 -37.14 -15.97
N ASP A 623 35.87 -36.51 -16.10
CA ASP A 623 36.58 -36.21 -17.37
C ASP A 623 35.72 -35.38 -18.37
N LYS A 624 34.69 -34.68 -17.87
CA LYS A 624 33.88 -33.75 -18.67
C LYS A 624 34.41 -32.32 -18.54
N LYS A 625 34.41 -31.59 -19.66
CA LYS A 625 34.70 -30.16 -19.66
C LYS A 625 33.50 -29.38 -19.07
N LEU A 626 33.81 -28.29 -18.34
CA LEU A 626 32.77 -27.36 -17.88
C LEU A 626 32.17 -26.64 -19.09
N PRO A 627 30.82 -26.67 -19.30
CA PRO A 627 30.18 -25.93 -20.38
C PRO A 627 30.47 -24.46 -20.31
N LEU A 628 30.67 -23.80 -21.45
CA LEU A 628 30.96 -22.36 -21.49
C LEU A 628 29.88 -21.51 -20.81
N TYR A 629 28.62 -21.83 -21.03
CA TYR A 629 27.49 -21.12 -20.43
C TYR A 629 27.35 -21.37 -18.90
N GLU A 630 28.12 -22.25 -18.31
CA GLU A 630 28.22 -22.44 -16.86
C GLU A 630 29.43 -21.75 -16.23
N ARG A 631 30.34 -21.21 -17.05
CA ARG A 631 31.50 -20.45 -16.59
C ARG A 631 31.10 -19.06 -16.09
N PHE A 632 32.01 -18.43 -15.38
CA PHE A 632 31.79 -17.09 -14.82
C PHE A 632 32.32 -16.02 -15.77
N TYR A 633 31.46 -15.04 -16.07
CA TYR A 633 31.78 -13.86 -16.91
C TYR A 633 31.64 -12.60 -16.06
N VAL A 634 32.72 -11.81 -16.00
CA VAL A 634 32.75 -10.57 -15.21
C VAL A 634 32.76 -9.37 -16.15
N GLY A 635 31.89 -8.40 -15.90
CA GLY A 635 31.64 -7.18 -16.64
C GLY A 635 30.14 -6.93 -16.79
N GLY A 636 29.71 -5.67 -16.57
CA GLY A 636 28.33 -5.24 -16.62
C GLY A 636 27.71 -4.95 -15.25
N LEU A 637 26.44 -4.52 -15.29
CA LEU A 637 25.68 -3.98 -14.13
C LEU A 637 25.69 -4.85 -12.88
N ASP A 638 25.72 -6.18 -13.04
CA ASP A 638 25.56 -7.12 -11.92
C ASP A 638 26.90 -7.63 -11.34
N THR A 639 28.02 -7.24 -11.97
CA THR A 639 29.34 -7.69 -11.56
C THR A 639 30.31 -6.53 -11.35
N VAL A 640 31.08 -6.12 -12.37
CA VAL A 640 31.98 -4.97 -12.35
C VAL A 640 31.55 -4.00 -13.44
N ARG A 641 30.92 -2.91 -13.02
CA ARG A 641 30.37 -1.89 -13.91
C ARG A 641 31.51 -1.13 -14.62
N GLY A 642 31.25 -0.72 -15.86
CA GLY A 642 32.26 -0.04 -16.67
C GLY A 642 33.15 -0.97 -17.48
N LEU A 643 33.08 -2.29 -17.26
CA LEU A 643 33.65 -3.31 -18.12
C LEU A 643 32.60 -3.88 -19.08
N GLY A 644 33.00 -4.27 -20.28
CA GLY A 644 32.17 -5.06 -21.19
C GLY A 644 31.92 -6.47 -20.65
N PHE A 645 30.90 -7.14 -21.21
CA PHE A 645 30.62 -8.54 -20.84
C PHE A 645 31.85 -9.43 -21.12
N GLY A 646 32.34 -10.11 -20.08
CA GLY A 646 33.49 -10.98 -20.17
C GLY A 646 34.88 -10.32 -20.12
N ASP A 647 34.95 -8.95 -20.19
CA ASP A 647 36.24 -8.21 -20.17
C ASP A 647 37.02 -8.42 -18.86
N GLY A 648 36.31 -8.69 -17.76
CA GLY A 648 36.94 -9.03 -16.49
C GLY A 648 37.31 -10.50 -16.33
N GLY A 649 37.44 -11.25 -17.41
CA GLY A 649 37.71 -12.69 -17.38
C GLY A 649 38.76 -13.18 -18.38
N PRO A 650 39.00 -14.50 -18.44
CA PRO A 650 39.85 -15.11 -19.43
C PRO A 650 39.31 -14.89 -20.85
N LYS A 651 40.24 -14.55 -21.76
CA LYS A 651 40.03 -14.48 -23.20
C LYS A 651 40.93 -15.47 -23.93
N ASP A 652 40.45 -15.96 -25.06
CA ASP A 652 41.28 -16.79 -25.95
C ASP A 652 42.43 -15.93 -26.54
N PRO A 653 43.68 -16.32 -26.36
CA PRO A 653 44.81 -15.52 -26.82
C PRO A 653 44.87 -15.32 -28.35
N ALA A 654 44.27 -16.21 -29.13
CA ALA A 654 44.32 -16.17 -30.59
C ALA A 654 43.20 -15.34 -31.21
N THR A 655 41.99 -15.40 -30.62
CA THR A 655 40.79 -14.75 -31.15
C THR A 655 40.35 -13.52 -30.35
N GLY A 656 40.76 -13.42 -29.08
CA GLY A 656 40.29 -12.38 -28.16
C GLY A 656 38.92 -12.68 -27.54
N ASP A 657 38.28 -13.80 -27.90
CA ASP A 657 36.93 -14.13 -27.44
C ASP A 657 36.90 -14.38 -25.93
N ALA A 658 35.85 -13.93 -25.28
CA ALA A 658 35.63 -14.19 -23.85
C ALA A 658 35.20 -15.63 -23.62
N ILE A 659 36.07 -16.42 -22.99
CA ILE A 659 35.87 -17.85 -22.71
C ILE A 659 35.38 -18.14 -21.29
N GLY A 660 35.24 -17.08 -20.47
CA GLY A 660 34.78 -17.17 -19.08
C GLY A 660 35.75 -17.95 -18.16
N GLY A 661 35.65 -17.73 -16.88
CA GLY A 661 36.49 -18.39 -15.85
C GLY A 661 35.78 -19.53 -15.13
N THR A 662 36.58 -20.37 -14.46
CA THR A 662 36.07 -21.41 -13.55
C THR A 662 35.89 -20.87 -12.12
N THR A 663 36.48 -19.72 -11.85
CA THR A 663 36.37 -19.04 -10.55
C THR A 663 36.06 -17.57 -10.77
N GLU A 664 35.23 -17.01 -9.91
CA GLU A 664 34.99 -15.54 -9.87
C GLU A 664 35.21 -15.01 -8.47
N LEU A 665 35.68 -13.76 -8.42
CA LEU A 665 35.74 -12.96 -7.20
C LEU A 665 35.28 -11.54 -7.52
N ILE A 666 34.25 -11.06 -6.81
CA ILE A 666 33.65 -9.73 -7.03
C ILE A 666 33.44 -9.03 -5.69
N PHE A 667 33.77 -7.77 -5.63
CA PHE A 667 33.49 -6.86 -4.53
C PHE A 667 32.85 -5.59 -5.09
N ASN A 668 31.74 -5.17 -4.49
CA ASN A 668 31.08 -3.93 -4.80
C ASN A 668 30.89 -3.11 -3.52
N ALA A 669 31.23 -1.83 -3.58
CA ALA A 669 30.96 -0.86 -2.52
C ALA A 669 30.14 0.29 -3.12
N GLU A 670 29.03 0.63 -2.50
CA GLU A 670 28.15 1.70 -2.98
C GLU A 670 27.77 2.66 -1.86
N TYR A 671 27.82 3.94 -2.17
CA TYR A 671 27.21 4.99 -1.36
C TYR A 671 25.95 5.48 -2.06
N ILE A 672 24.78 5.23 -1.43
CA ILE A 672 23.46 5.51 -1.98
C ILE A 672 22.88 6.70 -1.23
N PHE A 673 22.52 7.76 -1.93
CA PHE A 673 22.01 8.99 -1.34
C PHE A 673 20.78 9.49 -2.07
N PRO A 674 19.80 10.08 -1.35
CA PRO A 674 18.62 10.65 -1.97
C PRO A 674 18.98 11.93 -2.72
N ILE A 675 18.55 12.04 -4.00
CA ILE A 675 18.60 13.28 -4.78
C ILE A 675 17.26 13.99 -4.63
N TYR A 676 16.18 13.25 -4.87
CA TYR A 676 14.83 13.75 -4.72
C TYR A 676 13.94 12.68 -4.06
N PRO A 677 13.78 12.72 -2.72
CA PRO A 677 13.09 11.66 -1.96
C PRO A 677 11.64 11.45 -2.38
N GLU A 678 10.93 12.53 -2.70
CA GLU A 678 9.50 12.49 -3.06
C GLU A 678 9.27 11.68 -4.36
N MET A 679 10.20 11.75 -5.30
CA MET A 679 10.17 10.96 -6.53
C MET A 679 10.93 9.63 -6.41
N LYS A 680 11.47 9.31 -5.24
CA LYS A 680 12.33 8.12 -5.03
C LYS A 680 13.52 8.09 -6.00
N LEU A 681 14.06 9.26 -6.33
CA LEU A 681 15.26 9.41 -7.14
C LEU A 681 16.50 9.44 -6.23
N LYS A 682 17.44 8.53 -6.48
CA LYS A 682 18.67 8.35 -5.71
C LYS A 682 19.90 8.49 -6.61
N GLY A 683 20.96 9.01 -6.02
CA GLY A 683 22.29 8.94 -6.58
C GLY A 683 23.06 7.77 -5.99
N VAL A 684 23.96 7.23 -6.76
CA VAL A 684 24.87 6.16 -6.33
C VAL A 684 26.29 6.54 -6.76
N ALA A 685 27.23 6.50 -5.81
CA ALA A 685 28.65 6.48 -6.09
C ALA A 685 29.17 5.08 -5.76
N PHE A 686 29.93 4.48 -6.65
CA PHE A 686 30.36 3.11 -6.47
C PHE A 686 31.85 2.89 -6.76
N PHE A 687 32.35 1.84 -6.16
CA PHE A 687 33.65 1.24 -6.44
C PHE A 687 33.46 -0.27 -6.59
N ASP A 688 33.85 -0.82 -7.72
CA ASP A 688 33.78 -2.24 -8.00
C ASP A 688 35.18 -2.82 -8.19
N ALA A 689 35.37 -4.03 -7.70
CA ALA A 689 36.59 -4.78 -7.90
C ALA A 689 36.23 -6.24 -8.21
N GLY A 690 36.75 -6.84 -9.26
CA GLY A 690 36.45 -8.23 -9.56
C GLY A 690 37.17 -8.77 -10.77
N LYS A 691 37.24 -10.07 -10.86
CA LYS A 691 37.81 -10.79 -12.00
C LYS A 691 37.33 -12.24 -11.98
N ALA A 692 37.19 -12.84 -13.18
CA ALA A 692 37.08 -14.28 -13.33
C ALA A 692 38.44 -14.86 -13.70
N TYR A 693 38.73 -16.08 -13.24
CA TYR A 693 40.00 -16.76 -13.43
C TYR A 693 39.80 -18.13 -14.03
N GLU A 694 40.78 -18.60 -14.84
CA GLU A 694 40.75 -19.98 -15.40
C GLU A 694 40.87 -21.05 -14.32
N ASP A 695 41.64 -20.77 -13.27
CA ASP A 695 41.90 -21.71 -12.18
C ASP A 695 41.98 -20.99 -10.84
N PHE A 696 41.50 -21.65 -9.80
CA PHE A 696 41.59 -21.19 -8.41
C PHE A 696 43.01 -20.87 -7.96
N GLN A 697 44.02 -21.58 -8.52
CA GLN A 697 45.43 -21.37 -8.17
C GLN A 697 46.08 -20.16 -8.84
N LYS A 698 45.40 -19.52 -9.81
CA LYS A 698 45.92 -18.40 -10.60
C LYS A 698 45.28 -17.06 -10.22
N PHE A 699 45.04 -16.80 -8.93
CA PHE A 699 44.61 -15.50 -8.52
C PHE A 699 45.64 -14.44 -8.87
N GLY A 700 45.27 -13.56 -9.76
CA GLY A 700 46.06 -12.40 -10.17
C GLY A 700 45.43 -11.08 -9.71
N SER A 701 45.87 -9.97 -10.28
CA SER A 701 45.31 -8.63 -9.99
C SER A 701 43.84 -8.55 -10.37
N LEU A 702 43.02 -8.01 -9.46
CA LEU A 702 41.63 -7.66 -9.75
C LEU A 702 41.54 -6.52 -10.78
N ARG A 703 40.40 -6.42 -11.44
CA ARG A 703 40.00 -5.27 -12.23
C ARG A 703 39.26 -4.30 -11.27
N TYR A 704 39.51 -3.01 -11.43
CA TYR A 704 38.96 -1.97 -10.57
C TYR A 704 38.24 -0.94 -11.40
N THR A 705 37.02 -0.59 -10.98
CA THR A 705 36.25 0.47 -11.60
C THR A 705 35.64 1.36 -10.54
N THR A 706 35.33 2.58 -10.89
CA THR A 706 34.59 3.52 -10.05
C THR A 706 33.58 4.26 -10.90
N GLY A 707 32.55 4.79 -10.29
CA GLY A 707 31.56 5.49 -11.08
C GLY A 707 30.44 6.15 -10.28
N LEU A 708 29.56 6.74 -11.01
CA LEU A 708 28.36 7.42 -10.52
C LEU A 708 27.13 6.90 -11.25
N GLY A 709 25.99 6.96 -10.59
CA GLY A 709 24.75 6.54 -11.20
C GLY A 709 23.51 7.17 -10.61
N PHE A 710 22.41 6.98 -11.31
CA PHE A 710 21.08 7.35 -10.87
C PHE A 710 20.21 6.12 -10.82
N ARG A 711 19.42 6.01 -9.73
CA ARG A 711 18.38 4.98 -9.54
C ARG A 711 17.07 5.68 -9.28
N TRP A 712 16.09 5.39 -10.10
CA TRP A 712 14.77 5.98 -9.96
C TRP A 712 13.70 4.89 -9.93
N LEU A 713 12.92 4.85 -8.84
CA LEU A 713 11.72 4.02 -8.75
C LEU A 713 10.56 4.77 -9.39
N SER A 714 10.52 4.77 -10.73
CA SER A 714 9.46 5.45 -11.46
C SER A 714 8.13 4.70 -11.37
N PRO A 715 6.98 5.38 -11.63
CA PRO A 715 5.68 4.71 -11.70
C PRO A 715 5.59 3.59 -12.74
N MET A 716 6.44 3.63 -13.78
CA MET A 716 6.50 2.63 -14.85
C MET A 716 7.50 1.50 -14.57
N GLY A 717 8.23 1.57 -13.46
CA GLY A 717 9.24 0.59 -13.08
C GLY A 717 10.59 1.22 -12.69
N PRO A 718 11.51 0.42 -12.13
CA PRO A 718 12.82 0.89 -11.74
C PRO A 718 13.68 1.23 -12.96
N ILE A 719 14.36 2.38 -12.87
CA ILE A 719 15.33 2.86 -13.85
C ILE A 719 16.69 2.95 -13.20
N ARG A 720 17.70 2.43 -13.87
CA ARG A 720 19.08 2.43 -13.44
C ARG A 720 19.95 2.93 -14.58
N LEU A 721 20.67 4.04 -14.36
CA LEU A 721 21.66 4.59 -15.29
C LEU A 721 22.95 4.79 -14.51
N GLU A 722 23.99 4.07 -14.89
CA GLU A 722 25.28 4.08 -14.19
C GLU A 722 26.42 4.26 -15.20
N TRP A 723 27.35 5.12 -14.85
CA TRP A 723 28.56 5.35 -15.61
C TRP A 723 29.75 4.83 -14.82
N GLY A 724 30.44 3.84 -15.38
CA GLY A 724 31.63 3.24 -14.79
C GLY A 724 32.90 3.66 -15.53
N TYR A 725 33.92 4.03 -14.78
CA TYR A 725 35.26 4.35 -15.26
C TYR A 725 36.21 3.22 -14.88
N ASN A 726 36.91 2.67 -15.89
CA ASN A 726 37.89 1.62 -15.70
C ASN A 726 39.23 2.23 -15.28
N ILE A 727 39.60 2.03 -14.02
CA ILE A 727 40.82 2.61 -13.42
C ILE A 727 42.08 2.06 -14.07
N LYS A 728 42.06 0.77 -14.44
CA LYS A 728 43.21 0.08 -15.06
C LYS A 728 42.72 -0.70 -16.27
N LYS A 729 42.52 0.02 -17.39
CA LYS A 729 42.09 -0.60 -18.64
C LYS A 729 43.20 -1.41 -19.31
N GLU A 730 42.84 -2.47 -20.03
CA GLU A 730 43.69 -3.20 -20.95
C GLU A 730 43.62 -2.55 -22.34
N ALA A 731 44.51 -2.96 -23.26
CA ALA A 731 44.75 -2.24 -24.53
C ALA A 731 43.46 -2.09 -25.38
N ASP A 732 42.62 -3.10 -25.42
CA ASP A 732 41.44 -3.16 -26.30
C ASP A 732 40.12 -2.77 -25.58
N GLU A 733 40.20 -2.19 -24.38
CA GLU A 733 39.04 -1.85 -23.57
C GLU A 733 38.69 -0.36 -23.62
N SER A 734 37.42 -0.04 -23.43
CA SER A 734 36.99 1.32 -23.23
C SER A 734 37.41 1.82 -21.84
N SER A 735 37.79 3.12 -21.77
CA SER A 735 38.10 3.74 -20.47
C SER A 735 36.90 3.94 -19.59
N SER A 736 35.70 4.01 -20.16
CA SER A 736 34.43 4.16 -19.42
C SER A 736 33.27 3.60 -20.22
N LYS A 737 32.19 3.24 -19.53
CA LYS A 737 30.98 2.73 -20.13
C LYS A 737 29.76 3.22 -19.40
N PHE A 738 28.72 3.60 -20.16
CA PHE A 738 27.38 3.82 -19.64
C PHE A 738 26.60 2.51 -19.70
N GLU A 739 25.95 2.20 -18.61
CA GLU A 739 25.08 1.05 -18.48
C GLU A 739 23.70 1.50 -18.05
N PHE A 740 22.69 0.98 -18.72
CA PHE A 740 21.31 1.34 -18.52
C PHE A 740 20.45 0.09 -18.34
N ALA A 741 19.55 0.12 -17.40
CA ALA A 741 18.49 -0.86 -17.26
C ALA A 741 17.17 -0.19 -16.87
N PHE A 742 16.08 -0.68 -17.44
CA PHE A 742 14.72 -0.23 -17.17
C PHE A 742 13.82 -1.45 -17.00
N GLY A 743 12.94 -1.43 -15.99
CA GLY A 743 11.98 -2.51 -15.76
C GLY A 743 12.58 -3.77 -15.10
N THR A 744 13.89 -3.83 -14.86
CA THR A 744 14.54 -4.93 -14.13
C THR A 744 14.78 -4.53 -12.68
N PHE A 745 14.50 -5.45 -11.74
CA PHE A 745 14.78 -5.21 -10.32
C PHE A 745 16.28 -5.29 -10.04
N PHE A 746 16.73 -4.51 -9.08
CA PHE A 746 18.12 -4.39 -8.65
C PHE A 746 18.60 -5.61 -7.84
#